data_3fbbb33bd1a41af2d1600ab09f42af94
#
_entry.id   3fbbb33bd1a41af2d1600ab09f42af94
#
_cell.length_a   1.000
_cell.length_b   1.000
_cell.length_c   1.000
_cell.angle_alpha   90.00
_cell.angle_beta   90.00
_cell.angle_gamma   90.00
#
_symmetry.space_group_name_H-M   'P 1'
#
loop_
_entity.id
_entity.type
_entity.pdbx_description
1 polymer ?
#
loop_
_entity_poly.entity_id
_entity_poly.type
_entity_poly.pdbx_seq_one_letter_code
_entity_poly.pdbx_strand_id
1 'polypeptide(L)'
;YESSTWLVTYQVVENVMGASSLYMLIFIIFHSGTSVWRDREANIQELIGVTPVPNTALLAARILAFSLAMAVMLTLVSAAGIAIQRYSGFTDIDLGQYAAMTLMTLAVVVVFIALAVAIQVYAPNRYLGFFLTLIPLIVIPILGSIFEWSHPLLDINGTGASRPYSDMNGHGGTLPQWLVFRTYWIALGATLCLLAVILYPRGKEKGLRARWRLSRHISPAFLRWGFTATLAAAAASGAFIHYQTRMLVDVRKPKDLEKESADLEKRFARFKHLPQPRITAVRLEVDIHPDDKTLHIKGNYTLRNKTAHPIDTLYIDYPGGRKSPYSYPVFNPSVPATLAIDDTDHGIRIFKLARPIAPDDSIGFDFVMDYTPVGLFARTSSPVVDNGTFINSSLLPSIGYLGDAELSQNKARKEYGLAPKPRMARVDDSAALMNNYISRDADWIRFEATVSTVEGQRAIAPGYLVKDWKKDGRHYFHYRMDSPILHFFSFLSARYELRKDKWNDVAIEVWYHKGHEYNIDRMVKGVKRGLDYYTKHFGPYQHRQVRILEFPRYASFAQSFPNTIPYSEAIGFITKVEDGPDDIDVPFYVTAHEVAHQWWAHQVIGGDVQGSVLMSETMSQYSALMVMQQEYGKEAMKKFLKYEMDRYLLGRVSEWRGEQPLMLVENQQYIHYNKGSIVMYALQDYIGEQRLNGAIRAYLEKTRFSGPPYTNSIDFVDHIRAVTPDTLQYLVTDLFEKITIHENYVKALDTTRLPDGRYRVTLTVGSAKFHADSLGKESKAEVADLVDVAVFGTRMEKGKERQVTLASQRIWMDKPEKSFDWILKEKPHSAGIDPNHLLIDRNAKNNKARFGEKPVVPDLKPGGNPMMMLLKGKEE
;
A
#
# COMPACT_ATOMS: atom_id res chain seq x y z
N TYR A 1 3.22 10.62 1.72
CA TYR A 1 3.10 12.09 1.67
C TYR A 1 1.77 12.48 2.29
N GLU A 2 1.74 13.53 3.12
CA GLU A 2 0.51 14.15 3.60
C GLU A 2 -0.07 15.02 2.48
N SER A 3 -0.52 14.39 1.40
CA SER A 3 -1.22 15.09 0.33
C SER A 3 -2.72 15.10 0.61
N SER A 4 -3.35 16.24 0.41
CA SER A 4 -4.80 16.32 0.38
C SER A 4 -5.32 15.66 -0.91
N THR A 5 -6.61 15.28 -0.91
CA THR A 5 -7.27 14.79 -2.13
C THR A 5 -8.32 15.81 -2.58
N TRP A 6 -8.62 15.84 -3.88
CA TRP A 6 -9.82 16.51 -4.32
C TRP A 6 -11.01 15.95 -3.58
N LEU A 7 -11.98 16.82 -3.30
CA LEU A 7 -13.16 16.45 -2.54
C LEU A 7 -14.15 15.68 -3.42
N VAL A 8 -13.67 14.60 -4.07
CA VAL A 8 -14.53 13.69 -4.83
C VAL A 8 -15.60 13.09 -3.90
N THR A 9 -16.80 12.90 -4.42
CA THR A 9 -17.97 12.61 -3.59
C THR A 9 -17.77 11.42 -2.67
N TYR A 10 -17.24 10.30 -3.15
CA TYR A 10 -17.06 9.09 -2.33
C TYR A 10 -16.09 9.29 -1.16
N GLN A 11 -15.00 10.05 -1.36
CA GLN A 11 -14.03 10.38 -0.31
C GLN A 11 -14.69 11.20 0.81
N VAL A 12 -15.45 12.21 0.44
CA VAL A 12 -16.15 13.05 1.41
C VAL A 12 -17.18 12.23 2.19
N VAL A 13 -17.97 11.43 1.50
CA VAL A 13 -18.99 10.57 2.15
C VAL A 13 -18.34 9.56 3.09
N GLU A 14 -17.28 8.86 2.64
CA GLU A 14 -16.55 7.91 3.51
C GLU A 14 -16.01 8.59 4.76
N ASN A 15 -15.39 9.78 4.62
CA ASN A 15 -14.82 10.52 5.74
C ASN A 15 -15.88 11.02 6.72
N VAL A 16 -16.96 11.64 6.25
CA VAL A 16 -18.01 12.16 7.14
C VAL A 16 -18.81 11.05 7.81
N MET A 17 -19.10 9.94 7.10
CA MET A 17 -19.76 8.76 7.66
C MET A 17 -18.84 8.05 8.67
N GLY A 18 -17.57 7.88 8.34
CA GLY A 18 -16.57 7.31 9.23
C GLY A 18 -16.41 8.09 10.53
N ALA A 19 -16.25 9.41 10.44
CA ALA A 19 -16.15 10.29 11.61
C ALA A 19 -17.42 10.25 12.49
N SER A 20 -18.59 10.09 11.89
CA SER A 20 -19.86 10.02 12.63
C SER A 20 -20.16 8.65 13.23
N SER A 21 -19.49 7.57 12.79
CA SER A 21 -19.82 6.20 13.14
C SER A 21 -19.77 5.90 14.64
N LEU A 22 -18.75 6.41 15.34
CA LEU A 22 -18.61 6.24 16.79
C LEU A 22 -19.76 6.94 17.56
N TYR A 23 -20.11 8.15 17.13
CA TYR A 23 -21.23 8.90 17.74
C TYR A 23 -22.56 8.17 17.54
N MET A 24 -22.79 7.63 16.34
CA MET A 24 -23.98 6.82 16.05
C MET A 24 -24.04 5.59 16.95
N LEU A 25 -22.93 4.87 17.11
CA LEU A 25 -22.87 3.69 17.96
C LEU A 25 -23.18 4.02 19.44
N ILE A 26 -22.54 5.06 19.98
CA ILE A 26 -22.80 5.54 21.35
C ILE A 26 -24.28 5.94 21.52
N PHE A 27 -24.81 6.66 20.56
CA PHE A 27 -26.23 7.07 20.58
C PHE A 27 -27.17 5.87 20.61
N ILE A 28 -26.95 4.86 19.75
CA ILE A 28 -27.76 3.64 19.69
C ILE A 28 -27.72 2.89 21.02
N ILE A 29 -26.53 2.66 21.57
CA ILE A 29 -26.36 1.92 22.83
C ILE A 29 -27.08 2.63 23.98
N PHE A 30 -26.83 3.93 24.11
CA PHE A 30 -27.39 4.72 25.23
C PHE A 30 -28.90 4.87 25.12
N HIS A 31 -29.40 5.30 23.98
CA HIS A 31 -30.83 5.59 23.82
C HIS A 31 -31.71 4.35 23.70
N SER A 32 -31.19 3.20 23.20
CA SER A 32 -31.94 1.95 23.23
C SER A 32 -32.28 1.53 24.65
N GLY A 33 -31.31 1.60 25.56
CA GLY A 33 -31.56 1.33 26.97
C GLY A 33 -32.48 2.33 27.59
N THR A 34 -32.20 3.62 27.44
CA THR A 34 -33.05 4.67 28.00
C THR A 34 -34.52 4.51 27.58
N SER A 35 -34.77 4.23 26.31
CA SER A 35 -36.12 4.10 25.76
C SER A 35 -36.87 2.86 26.32
N VAL A 36 -36.19 1.72 26.47
CA VAL A 36 -36.80 0.48 26.97
C VAL A 36 -37.03 0.55 28.49
N TRP A 37 -36.11 1.19 29.24
CA TRP A 37 -36.15 1.21 30.71
C TRP A 37 -36.89 2.39 31.28
N ARG A 38 -37.15 3.46 30.52
CA ARG A 38 -37.86 4.69 30.96
C ARG A 38 -39.21 4.40 31.61
N ASP A 39 -40.03 3.54 30.97
CA ASP A 39 -41.37 3.23 31.48
C ASP A 39 -41.31 2.46 32.79
N ARG A 40 -40.27 1.67 33.00
CA ARG A 40 -40.02 0.91 34.24
C ARG A 40 -39.52 1.82 35.37
N GLU A 41 -38.60 2.72 35.06
CA GLU A 41 -38.02 3.69 36.01
C GLU A 41 -39.06 4.72 36.45
N ALA A 42 -39.98 5.10 35.56
CA ALA A 42 -41.12 5.99 35.87
C ALA A 42 -42.28 5.26 36.55
N ASN A 43 -42.21 3.95 36.79
CA ASN A 43 -43.27 3.11 37.39
C ASN A 43 -44.60 3.14 36.62
N ILE A 44 -44.59 3.45 35.31
CA ILE A 44 -45.80 3.48 34.47
C ILE A 44 -45.97 2.22 33.63
N GLN A 45 -45.03 1.27 33.72
CA GLN A 45 -45.06 0.02 32.90
C GLN A 45 -46.33 -0.79 33.11
N GLU A 46 -46.83 -0.87 34.38
CA GLU A 46 -48.05 -1.60 34.71
C GLU A 46 -49.31 -0.93 34.11
N LEU A 47 -49.35 0.42 34.10
CA LEU A 47 -50.40 1.19 33.49
C LEU A 47 -50.41 0.99 31.94
N ILE A 48 -49.23 1.02 31.30
CA ILE A 48 -49.13 0.71 29.90
C ILE A 48 -49.56 -0.75 29.63
N GLY A 49 -49.20 -1.66 30.52
CA GLY A 49 -49.52 -3.09 30.41
C GLY A 49 -51.00 -3.43 30.39
N VAL A 50 -51.87 -2.62 31.02
CA VAL A 50 -53.34 -2.80 31.02
C VAL A 50 -54.02 -2.11 29.83
N THR A 51 -53.29 -1.27 29.05
CA THR A 51 -53.84 -0.68 27.83
C THR A 51 -53.97 -1.72 26.69
N PRO A 52 -54.90 -1.53 25.74
CA PRO A 52 -55.11 -2.45 24.62
C PRO A 52 -53.99 -2.34 23.54
N VAL A 53 -52.98 -1.50 23.75
CA VAL A 53 -51.86 -1.31 22.78
C VAL A 53 -51.04 -2.62 22.66
N PRO A 54 -50.88 -3.18 21.46
CA PRO A 54 -50.10 -4.40 21.27
C PRO A 54 -48.60 -4.19 21.48
N ASN A 55 -47.86 -5.18 21.99
CA ASN A 55 -46.40 -5.14 22.17
C ASN A 55 -45.67 -4.82 20.88
N THR A 56 -46.19 -5.27 19.74
CA THR A 56 -45.67 -4.93 18.41
C THR A 56 -45.61 -3.44 18.16
N ALA A 57 -46.68 -2.73 18.47
CA ALA A 57 -46.73 -1.28 18.30
C ALA A 57 -45.74 -0.56 19.23
N LEU A 58 -45.62 -1.00 20.51
CA LEU A 58 -44.67 -0.44 21.44
C LEU A 58 -43.21 -0.59 21.00
N LEU A 59 -42.85 -1.79 20.53
CA LEU A 59 -41.48 -2.06 20.10
C LEU A 59 -41.18 -1.42 18.74
N ALA A 60 -42.13 -1.54 17.79
CA ALA A 60 -41.98 -0.93 16.47
C ALA A 60 -41.87 0.59 16.54
N ALA A 61 -42.66 1.25 17.38
CA ALA A 61 -42.58 2.70 17.60
C ALA A 61 -41.16 3.13 18.06
N ARG A 62 -40.53 2.38 18.96
CA ARG A 62 -39.15 2.65 19.42
C ARG A 62 -38.16 2.48 18.32
N ILE A 63 -38.19 1.33 17.61
CA ILE A 63 -37.27 1.06 16.50
C ILE A 63 -37.43 2.10 15.39
N LEU A 64 -38.66 2.42 14.99
CA LEU A 64 -38.96 3.42 13.97
C LEU A 64 -38.50 4.83 14.40
N ALA A 65 -38.74 5.23 15.62
CA ALA A 65 -38.32 6.54 16.12
C ALA A 65 -36.79 6.69 16.08
N PHE A 66 -36.05 5.66 16.52
CA PHE A 66 -34.60 5.70 16.41
C PHE A 66 -34.09 5.61 14.99
N SER A 67 -34.70 4.78 14.18
CA SER A 67 -34.34 4.70 12.74
C SER A 67 -34.57 6.03 12.02
N LEU A 68 -35.68 6.72 12.34
CA LEU A 68 -35.96 8.06 11.82
C LEU A 68 -34.95 9.11 12.34
N ALA A 69 -34.63 9.08 13.65
CA ALA A 69 -33.61 9.97 14.20
C ALA A 69 -32.24 9.75 13.53
N MET A 70 -31.86 8.50 13.29
CA MET A 70 -30.61 8.16 12.59
C MET A 70 -30.67 8.56 11.10
N ALA A 71 -31.81 8.37 10.43
CA ALA A 71 -31.99 8.83 9.06
C ALA A 71 -31.81 10.34 8.93
N VAL A 72 -32.42 11.12 9.86
CA VAL A 72 -32.23 12.56 9.93
C VAL A 72 -30.76 12.92 10.17
N MET A 73 -30.11 12.26 11.13
CA MET A 73 -28.70 12.50 11.43
C MET A 73 -27.81 12.20 10.22
N LEU A 74 -27.99 11.04 9.56
CA LEU A 74 -27.22 10.68 8.36
C LEU A 74 -27.47 11.67 7.20
N THR A 75 -28.71 12.14 7.05
CA THR A 75 -29.04 13.18 6.05
C THR A 75 -28.32 14.49 6.37
N LEU A 76 -28.27 14.90 7.65
CA LEU A 76 -27.52 16.10 8.07
C LEU A 76 -26.01 15.94 7.85
N VAL A 77 -25.46 14.76 8.14
CA VAL A 77 -24.05 14.43 7.88
C VAL A 77 -23.75 14.50 6.38
N SER A 78 -24.62 13.95 5.53
CA SER A 78 -24.51 14.05 4.07
C SER A 78 -24.62 15.50 3.59
N ALA A 79 -25.57 16.27 4.13
CA ALA A 79 -25.72 17.70 3.82
C ALA A 79 -24.48 18.51 4.23
N ALA A 80 -23.87 18.19 5.39
CA ALA A 80 -22.61 18.79 5.80
C ALA A 80 -21.48 18.46 4.82
N GLY A 81 -21.37 17.21 4.34
CA GLY A 81 -20.41 16.82 3.30
C GLY A 81 -20.59 17.62 2.01
N ILE A 82 -21.83 17.76 1.55
CA ILE A 82 -22.16 18.58 0.36
C ILE A 82 -21.78 20.06 0.59
N ALA A 83 -22.07 20.58 1.78
CA ALA A 83 -21.72 21.96 2.14
C ALA A 83 -20.20 22.18 2.15
N ILE A 84 -19.43 21.22 2.69
CA ILE A 84 -17.96 21.26 2.68
C ILE A 84 -17.44 21.27 1.23
N GLN A 85 -17.93 20.38 0.37
CA GLN A 85 -17.55 20.39 -1.06
C GLN A 85 -17.84 21.74 -1.72
N ARG A 86 -19.04 22.28 -1.55
CA ARG A 86 -19.43 23.58 -2.11
C ARG A 86 -18.59 24.75 -1.56
N TYR A 87 -18.38 24.79 -0.26
CA TYR A 87 -17.57 25.83 0.38
C TYR A 87 -16.12 25.80 -0.10
N SER A 88 -15.59 24.60 -0.34
CA SER A 88 -14.23 24.41 -0.87
C SER A 88 -14.13 24.60 -2.40
N GLY A 89 -15.22 25.03 -3.07
CA GLY A 89 -15.22 25.28 -4.51
C GLY A 89 -15.35 24.03 -5.39
N PHE A 90 -15.61 22.84 -4.81
CA PHE A 90 -15.83 21.63 -5.58
C PHE A 90 -17.28 21.57 -6.08
N THR A 91 -17.48 21.41 -7.38
CA THR A 91 -18.80 21.53 -8.03
C THR A 91 -19.34 20.21 -8.57
N ASP A 92 -18.48 19.24 -8.81
CA ASP A 92 -18.88 17.92 -9.36
C ASP A 92 -19.34 17.00 -8.21
N ILE A 93 -20.61 17.19 -7.79
CA ILE A 93 -21.19 16.49 -6.65
C ILE A 93 -22.20 15.46 -7.13
N ASP A 94 -21.91 14.19 -6.89
CA ASP A 94 -22.83 13.07 -7.17
C ASP A 94 -23.81 12.87 -6.00
N LEU A 95 -25.02 13.45 -6.15
CA LEU A 95 -26.11 13.29 -5.17
C LEU A 95 -26.63 11.84 -5.11
N GLY A 96 -26.55 11.10 -6.22
CA GLY A 96 -26.94 9.69 -6.26
C GLY A 96 -26.05 8.84 -5.36
N GLN A 97 -24.77 9.11 -5.37
CA GLN A 97 -23.79 8.46 -4.50
C GLN A 97 -24.01 8.80 -3.02
N TYR A 98 -24.27 10.06 -2.68
CA TYR A 98 -24.67 10.45 -1.32
C TYR A 98 -25.89 9.67 -0.86
N ALA A 99 -26.94 9.60 -1.68
CA ALA A 99 -28.17 8.87 -1.37
C ALA A 99 -27.91 7.37 -1.20
N ALA A 100 -27.17 6.74 -2.12
CA ALA A 100 -26.84 5.31 -2.07
C ALA A 100 -26.06 4.95 -0.80
N MET A 101 -24.97 5.66 -0.51
CA MET A 101 -24.13 5.38 0.67
C MET A 101 -24.88 5.69 1.98
N THR A 102 -25.72 6.74 2.02
CA THR A 102 -26.59 7.06 3.17
C THR A 102 -27.59 5.92 3.41
N LEU A 103 -28.25 5.42 2.39
CA LEU A 103 -29.20 4.31 2.50
C LEU A 103 -28.52 2.99 2.92
N MET A 104 -27.34 2.71 2.38
CA MET A 104 -26.54 1.54 2.77
C MET A 104 -26.13 1.62 4.25
N THR A 105 -25.68 2.78 4.71
CA THR A 105 -25.34 3.01 6.12
C THR A 105 -26.57 2.91 7.01
N LEU A 106 -27.68 3.50 6.62
CA LEU A 106 -28.95 3.43 7.35
C LEU A 106 -29.43 1.97 7.51
N ALA A 107 -29.30 1.14 6.49
CA ALA A 107 -29.66 -0.28 6.56
C ALA A 107 -28.85 -1.04 7.62
N VAL A 108 -27.55 -0.72 7.75
CA VAL A 108 -26.69 -1.25 8.81
C VAL A 108 -27.13 -0.77 10.17
N VAL A 109 -27.35 0.53 10.31
CA VAL A 109 -27.75 1.19 11.55
C VAL A 109 -29.09 0.68 12.07
N VAL A 110 -30.08 0.45 11.18
CA VAL A 110 -31.38 -0.12 11.57
C VAL A 110 -31.23 -1.52 12.17
N VAL A 111 -30.34 -2.36 11.64
CA VAL A 111 -30.02 -3.66 12.24
C VAL A 111 -29.44 -3.51 13.62
N PHE A 112 -28.49 -2.58 13.82
CA PHE A 112 -27.93 -2.30 15.15
C PHE A 112 -28.98 -1.81 16.14
N ILE A 113 -29.89 -0.93 15.73
CA ILE A 113 -31.00 -0.45 16.56
C ILE A 113 -31.89 -1.63 16.96
N ALA A 114 -32.28 -2.48 15.99
CA ALA A 114 -33.12 -3.63 16.23
C ALA A 114 -32.49 -4.60 17.27
N LEU A 115 -31.21 -4.90 17.10
CA LEU A 115 -30.44 -5.74 18.03
C LEU A 115 -30.34 -5.11 19.41
N ALA A 116 -29.98 -3.84 19.50
CA ALA A 116 -29.81 -3.12 20.76
C ALA A 116 -31.13 -3.05 21.55
N VAL A 117 -32.23 -2.70 20.88
CA VAL A 117 -33.55 -2.65 21.51
C VAL A 117 -34.00 -4.04 21.97
N ALA A 118 -33.80 -5.08 21.16
CA ALA A 118 -34.16 -6.45 21.54
C ALA A 118 -33.36 -6.91 22.78
N ILE A 119 -32.05 -6.68 22.81
CA ILE A 119 -31.19 -7.01 23.96
C ILE A 119 -31.66 -6.32 25.24
N GLN A 120 -32.04 -5.04 25.18
CA GLN A 120 -32.54 -4.28 26.33
C GLN A 120 -33.86 -4.85 26.84
N VAL A 121 -34.72 -5.38 26.00
CA VAL A 121 -35.97 -6.07 26.43
C VAL A 121 -35.67 -7.36 27.18
N TYR A 122 -34.62 -8.12 26.78
CA TYR A 122 -34.23 -9.38 27.45
C TYR A 122 -33.52 -9.14 28.79
N ALA A 123 -32.80 -8.04 28.90
CA ALA A 123 -32.00 -7.75 30.07
C ALA A 123 -32.82 -7.68 31.35
N PRO A 124 -32.30 -8.13 32.52
CA PRO A 124 -32.97 -8.04 33.81
C PRO A 124 -32.92 -6.63 34.44
N ASN A 125 -31.92 -5.84 34.09
CA ASN A 125 -31.76 -4.44 34.50
C ASN A 125 -31.05 -3.61 33.41
N ARG A 126 -31.15 -2.28 33.51
CA ARG A 126 -30.64 -1.31 32.53
C ARG A 126 -29.12 -1.47 32.30
N TYR A 127 -28.36 -1.58 33.39
CA TYR A 127 -26.90 -1.61 33.31
C TYR A 127 -26.39 -2.87 32.64
N LEU A 128 -26.97 -4.02 33.01
CA LEU A 128 -26.65 -5.27 32.31
C LEU A 128 -27.11 -5.23 30.86
N GLY A 129 -28.20 -4.53 30.53
CA GLY A 129 -28.67 -4.31 29.19
C GLY A 129 -27.65 -3.54 28.34
N PHE A 130 -27.06 -2.47 28.88
CA PHE A 130 -25.98 -1.74 28.22
C PHE A 130 -24.77 -2.62 27.97
N PHE A 131 -24.32 -3.35 29.01
CA PHE A 131 -23.18 -4.25 28.88
C PHE A 131 -23.42 -5.34 27.83
N LEU A 132 -24.59 -5.98 27.85
CA LEU A 132 -24.95 -7.00 26.86
C LEU A 132 -25.04 -6.45 25.43
N THR A 133 -25.38 -5.16 25.28
CA THR A 133 -25.42 -4.52 23.96
C THR A 133 -24.01 -4.26 23.41
N LEU A 134 -23.00 -4.03 24.25
CA LEU A 134 -21.61 -3.87 23.85
C LEU A 134 -21.02 -5.17 23.30
N ILE A 135 -21.49 -6.34 23.77
CA ILE A 135 -20.92 -7.62 23.38
C ILE A 135 -20.97 -7.83 21.87
N PRO A 136 -22.14 -7.85 21.19
CA PRO A 136 -22.19 -8.07 19.74
C PRO A 136 -21.62 -6.91 18.92
N LEU A 137 -21.62 -5.69 19.45
CA LEU A 137 -21.23 -4.50 18.67
C LEU A 137 -19.74 -4.16 18.77
N ILE A 138 -19.09 -4.49 19.89
CA ILE A 138 -17.69 -4.14 20.16
C ILE A 138 -16.88 -5.38 20.56
N VAL A 139 -17.36 -6.16 21.53
CA VAL A 139 -16.55 -7.25 22.12
C VAL A 139 -16.34 -8.39 21.13
N ILE A 140 -17.39 -8.84 20.42
CA ILE A 140 -17.27 -9.93 19.45
C ILE A 140 -16.32 -9.56 18.29
N PRO A 141 -16.40 -8.37 17.67
CA PRO A 141 -15.43 -7.95 16.65
C PRO A 141 -13.97 -7.93 17.15
N ILE A 142 -13.73 -7.40 18.36
CA ILE A 142 -12.39 -7.36 18.96
C ILE A 142 -11.87 -8.79 19.25
N LEU A 143 -12.68 -9.61 19.91
CA LEU A 143 -12.31 -11.00 20.19
C LEU A 143 -12.15 -11.80 18.90
N GLY A 144 -12.97 -11.54 17.90
CA GLY A 144 -12.87 -12.14 16.57
C GLY A 144 -11.52 -11.87 15.92
N SER A 145 -11.00 -10.65 16.08
CA SER A 145 -9.67 -10.27 15.60
C SER A 145 -8.55 -10.95 16.42
N ILE A 146 -8.68 -11.01 17.75
CA ILE A 146 -7.66 -11.59 18.64
C ILE A 146 -7.60 -13.13 18.49
N PHE A 147 -8.76 -13.79 18.41
CA PHE A 147 -8.86 -15.26 18.35
C PHE A 147 -9.04 -15.79 16.93
N GLU A 148 -8.89 -14.92 15.92
CA GLU A 148 -9.03 -15.29 14.50
C GLU A 148 -10.37 -15.97 14.16
N TRP A 149 -11.46 -15.57 14.84
CA TRP A 149 -12.80 -16.06 14.56
C TRP A 149 -13.35 -15.43 13.27
N SER A 150 -12.79 -15.83 12.16
CA SER A 150 -13.07 -15.25 10.84
C SER A 150 -14.34 -15.76 10.18
N HIS A 151 -15.39 -16.12 10.93
CA HIS A 151 -16.61 -16.58 10.28
C HIS A 151 -17.44 -15.38 9.79
N PRO A 152 -17.72 -15.28 8.47
CA PRO A 152 -18.42 -14.12 7.91
C PRO A 152 -19.81 -13.83 8.53
N LEU A 153 -20.51 -14.84 9.05
CA LEU A 153 -21.80 -14.68 9.73
C LEU A 153 -21.71 -13.90 11.06
N LEU A 154 -20.52 -13.74 11.63
CA LEU A 154 -20.30 -12.95 12.85
C LEU A 154 -20.00 -11.48 12.56
N ASP A 155 -19.73 -11.14 11.31
CA ASP A 155 -19.45 -9.76 10.91
C ASP A 155 -20.76 -9.02 10.61
N ILE A 156 -21.23 -8.25 11.58
CA ILE A 156 -22.48 -7.48 11.46
C ILE A 156 -22.36 -6.31 10.46
N ASN A 157 -21.16 -5.78 10.29
CA ASN A 157 -20.87 -4.80 9.23
C ASN A 157 -20.74 -5.49 7.87
N GLY A 158 -20.68 -6.80 7.87
CA GLY A 158 -20.28 -7.74 6.89
C GLY A 158 -20.59 -7.37 5.44
N THR A 159 -19.52 -7.22 4.73
CA THR A 159 -19.51 -7.21 3.29
C THR A 159 -18.64 -8.35 2.75
N GLY A 160 -18.01 -9.13 3.65
CA GLY A 160 -16.93 -10.01 3.26
C GLY A 160 -15.71 -9.18 2.80
N ALA A 161 -14.91 -9.69 1.88
CA ALA A 161 -13.84 -8.89 1.25
C ALA A 161 -14.46 -7.74 0.44
N SER A 162 -14.60 -6.56 1.05
CA SER A 162 -15.12 -5.38 0.37
C SER A 162 -13.98 -4.67 -0.35
N ARG A 163 -14.18 -4.38 -1.64
CA ARG A 163 -13.37 -3.37 -2.30
C ARG A 163 -13.92 -1.98 -1.97
N PRO A 164 -13.06 -0.97 -1.78
CA PRO A 164 -13.52 0.39 -1.62
C PRO A 164 -14.24 0.83 -2.91
N TYR A 165 -15.21 1.73 -2.78
CA TYR A 165 -15.83 2.36 -3.93
C TYR A 165 -14.76 3.08 -4.77
N SER A 166 -14.90 3.03 -6.08
CA SER A 166 -14.00 3.69 -7.04
C SER A 166 -14.86 4.34 -8.12
N ASP A 167 -14.50 5.54 -8.56
CA ASP A 167 -15.22 6.18 -9.66
C ASP A 167 -15.08 5.37 -10.97
N MET A 168 -13.95 4.70 -11.15
CA MET A 168 -13.76 3.80 -12.30
C MET A 168 -14.64 2.55 -12.23
N ASN A 169 -14.74 1.89 -11.06
CA ASN A 169 -15.28 0.54 -10.92
C ASN A 169 -16.56 0.47 -10.06
N GLY A 170 -17.08 1.61 -9.59
CA GLY A 170 -18.23 1.66 -8.69
C GLY A 170 -18.01 0.84 -7.42
N HIS A 171 -19.01 0.08 -7.02
CA HIS A 171 -18.95 -0.84 -5.88
C HIS A 171 -18.22 -2.16 -6.19
N GLY A 172 -17.68 -2.36 -7.40
CA GLY A 172 -16.79 -3.48 -7.74
C GLY A 172 -17.37 -4.87 -7.51
N GLY A 173 -18.68 -5.08 -7.71
CA GLY A 173 -19.33 -6.37 -7.45
C GLY A 173 -19.64 -6.64 -5.98
N THR A 174 -19.34 -5.69 -5.07
CA THR A 174 -19.60 -5.83 -3.62
C THR A 174 -21.08 -5.75 -3.29
N LEU A 175 -21.90 -5.05 -4.11
CA LEU A 175 -23.31 -4.82 -3.83
C LEU A 175 -24.16 -6.11 -3.70
N PRO A 176 -24.05 -7.12 -4.59
CA PRO A 176 -24.76 -8.38 -4.42
C PRO A 176 -24.40 -9.11 -3.12
N GLN A 177 -23.12 -9.11 -2.75
CA GLN A 177 -22.67 -9.69 -1.48
C GLN A 177 -23.26 -8.94 -0.29
N TRP A 178 -23.16 -7.62 -0.29
CA TRP A 178 -23.73 -6.77 0.74
C TRP A 178 -25.23 -7.04 0.93
N LEU A 179 -26.01 -7.18 -0.15
CA LEU A 179 -27.44 -7.51 -0.09
C LEU A 179 -27.68 -8.86 0.59
N VAL A 180 -26.91 -9.89 0.26
CA VAL A 180 -27.05 -11.23 0.88
C VAL A 180 -26.78 -11.17 2.38
N PHE A 181 -25.69 -10.48 2.81
CA PHE A 181 -25.40 -10.29 4.23
C PHE A 181 -26.45 -9.44 4.95
N ARG A 182 -26.93 -8.39 4.32
CA ARG A 182 -28.04 -7.56 4.88
C ARG A 182 -29.29 -8.37 5.03
N THR A 183 -29.66 -9.21 4.09
CA THR A 183 -30.82 -10.11 4.20
C THR A 183 -30.71 -11.02 5.41
N TYR A 184 -29.53 -11.64 5.63
CA TYR A 184 -29.28 -12.45 6.82
C TYR A 184 -29.44 -11.65 8.13
N TRP A 185 -28.79 -10.50 8.25
CA TRP A 185 -28.80 -9.68 9.46
C TRP A 185 -30.17 -9.04 9.72
N ILE A 186 -30.89 -8.63 8.68
CA ILE A 186 -32.28 -8.13 8.80
C ILE A 186 -33.20 -9.25 9.28
N ALA A 187 -33.09 -10.45 8.70
CA ALA A 187 -33.89 -11.60 9.13
C ALA A 187 -33.60 -12.01 10.58
N LEU A 188 -32.33 -12.04 10.96
CA LEU A 188 -31.91 -12.32 12.35
C LEU A 188 -32.37 -11.23 13.31
N GLY A 189 -32.20 -9.94 12.96
CA GLY A 189 -32.68 -8.82 13.74
C GLY A 189 -34.20 -8.84 13.93
N ALA A 190 -34.95 -9.12 12.84
CA ALA A 190 -36.40 -9.28 12.91
C ALA A 190 -36.83 -10.46 13.80
N THR A 191 -36.12 -11.58 13.72
CA THR A 191 -36.35 -12.75 14.59
C THR A 191 -36.17 -12.38 16.06
N LEU A 192 -35.09 -11.69 16.42
CA LEU A 192 -34.85 -11.25 17.79
C LEU A 192 -35.85 -10.22 18.25
N CYS A 193 -36.28 -9.30 17.39
CA CYS A 193 -37.34 -8.33 17.69
C CYS A 193 -38.69 -8.99 17.90
N LEU A 194 -39.07 -9.96 17.07
CA LEU A 194 -40.31 -10.72 17.26
C LEU A 194 -40.30 -11.54 18.54
N LEU A 195 -39.17 -12.15 18.88
CA LEU A 195 -38.96 -12.79 20.17
C LEU A 195 -39.06 -11.77 21.31
N ALA A 196 -38.52 -10.57 21.15
CA ALA A 196 -38.63 -9.51 22.13
C ALA A 196 -40.10 -9.05 22.32
N VAL A 197 -40.88 -8.98 21.24
CA VAL A 197 -42.34 -8.74 21.29
C VAL A 197 -43.06 -9.83 22.06
N ILE A 198 -42.76 -11.10 21.79
CA ILE A 198 -43.34 -12.28 22.44
C ILE A 198 -42.99 -12.30 23.94
N LEU A 199 -41.77 -11.95 24.30
CA LEU A 199 -41.26 -11.94 25.68
C LEU A 199 -41.41 -10.56 26.38
N TYR A 200 -42.13 -9.61 25.80
CA TYR A 200 -42.24 -8.27 26.34
C TYR A 200 -42.97 -8.27 27.68
N PRO A 201 -42.40 -7.69 28.75
CA PRO A 201 -42.99 -7.73 30.09
C PRO A 201 -44.17 -6.80 30.17
N ARG A 202 -45.38 -7.31 30.49
CA ARG A 202 -46.60 -6.52 30.71
C ARG A 202 -46.99 -6.37 32.18
N GLY A 203 -46.44 -7.16 33.08
CA GLY A 203 -46.74 -7.15 34.52
C GLY A 203 -45.49 -7.14 35.36
N LYS A 204 -45.63 -7.62 36.61
CA LYS A 204 -44.51 -7.66 37.58
C LYS A 204 -43.47 -8.76 37.31
N GLU A 205 -43.73 -9.63 36.35
CA GLU A 205 -42.88 -10.76 36.03
C GLU A 205 -41.54 -10.31 35.41
N LYS A 206 -40.44 -10.50 36.15
CA LYS A 206 -39.10 -10.07 35.74
C LYS A 206 -38.29 -11.20 35.04
N GLY A 207 -38.59 -12.47 35.34
CA GLY A 207 -37.81 -13.61 34.85
C GLY A 207 -38.19 -14.05 33.44
N LEU A 208 -37.22 -14.31 32.58
CA LEU A 208 -37.42 -14.78 31.18
C LEU A 208 -38.24 -16.07 31.10
N ARG A 209 -38.08 -17.01 32.07
CA ARG A 209 -38.86 -18.26 32.15
C ARG A 209 -40.34 -18.00 32.39
N ALA A 210 -40.66 -17.08 33.28
CA ALA A 210 -42.04 -16.68 33.57
C ALA A 210 -42.70 -16.00 32.36
N ARG A 211 -41.98 -15.05 31.75
CA ARG A 211 -42.42 -14.38 30.49
C ARG A 211 -42.67 -15.40 29.35
N TRP A 212 -41.83 -16.41 29.22
CA TRP A 212 -42.01 -17.49 28.25
C TRP A 212 -43.26 -18.33 28.48
N ARG A 213 -43.56 -18.69 29.75
CA ARG A 213 -44.80 -19.44 30.08
C ARG A 213 -46.02 -18.60 29.76
N LEU A 214 -46.01 -17.31 30.14
CA LEU A 214 -47.12 -16.40 29.89
C LEU A 214 -47.35 -16.18 28.39
N SER A 215 -46.29 -16.05 27.61
CA SER A 215 -46.36 -15.81 26.17
C SER A 215 -47.04 -16.94 25.38
N ARG A 216 -46.96 -18.20 25.87
CA ARG A 216 -47.63 -19.34 25.23
C ARG A 216 -49.15 -19.20 25.20
N HIS A 217 -49.72 -18.49 26.18
CA HIS A 217 -51.17 -18.29 26.30
C HIS A 217 -51.66 -16.99 25.66
N ILE A 218 -50.81 -15.99 25.50
CA ILE A 218 -51.19 -14.65 25.13
C ILE A 218 -50.76 -14.27 23.71
N SER A 219 -49.72 -14.91 23.17
CA SER A 219 -49.18 -14.53 21.86
C SER A 219 -50.06 -14.95 20.70
N PRO A 220 -50.50 -14.01 19.83
CA PRO A 220 -51.28 -14.31 18.64
C PRO A 220 -50.55 -15.25 17.68
N ALA A 221 -51.31 -16.06 16.92
CA ALA A 221 -50.73 -17.00 15.94
C ALA A 221 -49.82 -16.33 14.89
N PHE A 222 -50.18 -15.12 14.43
CA PHE A 222 -49.39 -14.40 13.45
C PHE A 222 -47.98 -14.04 13.92
N LEU A 223 -47.81 -13.74 15.23
CA LEU A 223 -46.46 -13.47 15.80
C LEU A 223 -45.58 -14.73 15.82
N ARG A 224 -46.18 -15.87 16.14
CA ARG A 224 -45.45 -17.16 16.11
C ARG A 224 -45.07 -17.55 14.68
N TRP A 225 -45.97 -17.38 13.73
CA TRP A 225 -45.67 -17.60 12.32
C TRP A 225 -44.63 -16.60 11.80
N GLY A 226 -44.75 -15.33 12.16
CA GLY A 226 -43.76 -14.31 11.82
C GLY A 226 -42.36 -14.65 12.37
N PHE A 227 -42.27 -15.04 13.63
CA PHE A 227 -41.00 -15.52 14.23
C PHE A 227 -40.44 -16.74 13.50
N THR A 228 -41.28 -17.74 13.22
CA THR A 228 -40.83 -18.94 12.52
C THR A 228 -40.35 -18.61 11.09
N ALA A 229 -41.05 -17.74 10.40
CA ALA A 229 -40.70 -17.33 9.04
C ALA A 229 -39.37 -16.55 9.00
N THR A 230 -39.18 -15.58 9.91
CA THR A 230 -37.92 -14.82 9.98
C THR A 230 -36.76 -15.66 10.44
N LEU A 231 -36.96 -16.58 11.38
CA LEU A 231 -35.94 -17.56 11.78
C LEU A 231 -35.55 -18.49 10.63
N ALA A 232 -36.53 -18.98 9.89
CA ALA A 232 -36.29 -19.80 8.71
C ALA A 232 -35.52 -19.01 7.62
N ALA A 233 -35.87 -17.74 7.41
CA ALA A 233 -35.16 -16.87 6.48
C ALA A 233 -33.72 -16.61 6.94
N ALA A 234 -33.51 -16.35 8.24
CA ALA A 234 -32.15 -16.19 8.79
C ALA A 234 -31.34 -17.48 8.67
N ALA A 235 -31.94 -18.64 8.97
CA ALA A 235 -31.28 -19.93 8.83
C ALA A 235 -30.94 -20.26 7.37
N ALA A 236 -31.87 -20.02 6.45
CA ALA A 236 -31.66 -20.27 5.02
C ALA A 236 -30.58 -19.34 4.43
N SER A 237 -30.64 -18.03 4.72
CA SER A 237 -29.63 -17.09 4.26
C SER A 237 -28.26 -17.34 4.94
N GLY A 238 -28.23 -17.70 6.23
CA GLY A 238 -27.02 -18.10 6.93
C GLY A 238 -26.41 -19.38 6.36
N ALA A 239 -27.22 -20.39 6.07
CA ALA A 239 -26.78 -21.62 5.41
C ALA A 239 -26.26 -21.36 4.00
N PHE A 240 -26.91 -20.47 3.24
CA PHE A 240 -26.45 -20.04 1.92
C PHE A 240 -25.08 -19.34 2.01
N ILE A 241 -24.91 -18.38 2.94
CA ILE A 241 -23.63 -17.68 3.18
C ILE A 241 -22.57 -18.71 3.57
N HIS A 242 -22.86 -19.62 4.50
CA HIS A 242 -21.93 -20.66 4.92
C HIS A 242 -21.49 -21.54 3.76
N TYR A 243 -22.45 -22.00 2.94
CA TYR A 243 -22.17 -22.79 1.74
C TYR A 243 -21.24 -22.06 0.78
N GLN A 244 -21.56 -20.79 0.46
CA GLN A 244 -20.77 -19.95 -0.46
C GLN A 244 -19.38 -19.60 0.05
N THR A 245 -19.20 -19.47 1.38
CA THR A 245 -17.96 -18.96 1.98
C THR A 245 -17.09 -20.03 2.62
N ARG A 246 -17.62 -21.24 2.85
CA ARG A 246 -16.91 -22.33 3.55
C ARG A 246 -16.93 -23.66 2.81
N MET A 247 -18.01 -23.95 2.07
CA MET A 247 -18.11 -25.23 1.36
C MET A 247 -17.54 -25.14 -0.06
N LEU A 248 -17.83 -24.06 -0.78
CA LEU A 248 -17.32 -23.86 -2.14
C LEU A 248 -15.87 -23.38 -2.15
N VAL A 249 -15.49 -22.51 -1.21
CA VAL A 249 -14.16 -21.92 -1.12
C VAL A 249 -13.38 -22.56 0.03
N ASP A 250 -12.08 -22.78 -0.17
CA ASP A 250 -11.17 -23.22 0.89
C ASP A 250 -10.74 -22.00 1.71
N VAL A 251 -11.47 -21.72 2.78
CA VAL A 251 -11.12 -20.62 3.68
C VAL A 251 -10.16 -21.14 4.74
N ARG A 252 -8.90 -20.79 4.55
CA ARG A 252 -7.80 -21.16 5.43
C ARG A 252 -7.66 -20.16 6.57
N LYS A 253 -7.40 -20.68 7.77
CA LYS A 253 -6.99 -19.86 8.90
C LYS A 253 -5.50 -19.48 8.73
N PRO A 254 -5.01 -18.42 9.38
CA PRO A 254 -3.59 -18.09 9.37
C PRO A 254 -2.69 -19.27 9.73
N LYS A 255 -3.08 -20.06 10.72
CA LYS A 255 -2.35 -21.30 11.10
C LYS A 255 -2.33 -22.38 10.02
N ASP A 256 -3.38 -22.50 9.22
CA ASP A 256 -3.42 -23.44 8.10
C ASP A 256 -2.47 -23.00 6.99
N LEU A 257 -2.40 -21.68 6.72
CA LEU A 257 -1.45 -21.09 5.77
C LEU A 257 -0.01 -21.25 6.24
N GLU A 258 0.27 -20.98 7.54
CA GLU A 258 1.60 -21.22 8.11
C GLU A 258 2.03 -22.68 7.96
N LYS A 259 1.13 -23.63 8.26
CA LYS A 259 1.40 -25.06 8.10
C LYS A 259 1.69 -25.43 6.65
N GLU A 260 0.90 -24.93 5.72
CA GLU A 260 1.09 -25.17 4.29
C GLU A 260 2.42 -24.63 3.79
N SER A 261 2.77 -23.39 4.17
CA SER A 261 4.08 -22.81 3.85
C SER A 261 5.23 -23.63 4.43
N ALA A 262 5.06 -24.15 5.66
CA ALA A 262 6.06 -25.04 6.28
C ALA A 262 6.17 -26.39 5.57
N ASP A 263 5.05 -26.97 5.15
CA ASP A 263 5.01 -28.25 4.44
C ASP A 263 5.60 -28.11 3.03
N LEU A 264 5.30 -26.98 2.34
CA LEU A 264 5.92 -26.64 1.05
C LEU A 264 7.44 -26.57 1.18
N GLU A 265 7.95 -25.81 2.15
CA GLU A 265 9.39 -25.65 2.36
C GLU A 265 10.07 -26.99 2.66
N LYS A 266 9.53 -27.80 3.58
CA LYS A 266 10.08 -29.13 3.93
C LYS A 266 10.13 -30.09 2.74
N ARG A 267 9.17 -30.04 1.84
CA ARG A 267 9.08 -30.95 0.69
C ARG A 267 9.92 -30.47 -0.49
N PHE A 268 9.94 -29.16 -0.76
CA PHE A 268 10.42 -28.62 -2.02
C PHE A 268 11.68 -27.75 -1.92
N ALA A 269 12.09 -27.29 -0.73
CA ALA A 269 13.32 -26.48 -0.59
C ALA A 269 14.59 -27.21 -1.09
N ARG A 270 14.59 -28.54 -1.16
CA ARG A 270 15.67 -29.34 -1.78
C ARG A 270 15.91 -29.02 -3.25
N PHE A 271 14.91 -28.46 -3.94
CA PHE A 271 15.00 -28.06 -5.35
C PHE A 271 15.49 -26.61 -5.53
N LYS A 272 15.72 -25.88 -4.45
CA LYS A 272 16.10 -24.46 -4.45
C LYS A 272 17.35 -24.16 -5.28
N HIS A 273 18.28 -25.09 -5.33
CA HIS A 273 19.54 -24.93 -6.06
C HIS A 273 19.58 -25.73 -7.36
N LEU A 274 18.43 -26.30 -7.78
CA LEU A 274 18.36 -27.03 -9.04
C LEU A 274 18.56 -26.07 -10.22
N PRO A 275 19.53 -26.31 -11.11
CA PRO A 275 19.69 -25.51 -12.32
C PRO A 275 18.39 -25.47 -13.12
N GLN A 276 17.95 -24.26 -13.49
CA GLN A 276 16.74 -24.05 -14.28
C GLN A 276 17.00 -23.13 -15.47
N PRO A 277 16.27 -23.32 -16.57
CA PRO A 277 16.39 -22.44 -17.73
C PRO A 277 15.76 -21.07 -17.44
N ARG A 278 16.17 -20.04 -18.22
CA ARG A 278 15.62 -18.70 -18.19
C ARG A 278 14.55 -18.51 -19.23
N ILE A 279 13.52 -17.72 -18.90
CA ILE A 279 12.53 -17.27 -19.87
C ILE A 279 13.18 -16.17 -20.72
N THR A 280 13.32 -16.39 -22.03
CA THR A 280 13.96 -15.45 -22.98
C THR A 280 13.01 -14.92 -24.05
N ALA A 281 11.84 -15.52 -24.20
CA ALA A 281 10.75 -14.98 -25.02
C ALA A 281 9.39 -15.36 -24.42
N VAL A 282 8.44 -14.45 -24.57
CA VAL A 282 7.08 -14.60 -24.08
C VAL A 282 6.10 -14.20 -25.18
N ARG A 283 5.20 -15.10 -25.55
CA ARG A 283 4.05 -14.83 -26.42
C ARG A 283 2.77 -15.22 -25.70
N LEU A 284 1.81 -14.29 -25.62
CA LEU A 284 0.57 -14.49 -24.88
C LEU A 284 -0.67 -14.13 -25.71
N GLU A 285 -1.74 -14.92 -25.51
CA GLU A 285 -3.10 -14.58 -25.85
C GLU A 285 -3.87 -14.43 -24.55
N VAL A 286 -4.41 -13.24 -24.25
CA VAL A 286 -5.02 -12.88 -22.98
C VAL A 286 -6.45 -12.44 -23.22
N ASP A 287 -7.42 -13.22 -22.76
CA ASP A 287 -8.84 -12.91 -22.87
C ASP A 287 -9.39 -12.47 -21.51
N ILE A 288 -9.65 -11.18 -21.38
CA ILE A 288 -10.22 -10.56 -20.17
C ILE A 288 -11.72 -10.48 -20.32
N HIS A 289 -12.47 -11.06 -19.38
CA HIS A 289 -13.94 -11.06 -19.36
C HIS A 289 -14.46 -10.31 -18.14
N PRO A 290 -14.61 -8.97 -18.21
CA PRO A 290 -15.05 -8.15 -17.08
C PRO A 290 -16.44 -8.53 -16.54
N ASP A 291 -17.37 -8.90 -17.40
CA ASP A 291 -18.76 -9.21 -17.00
C ASP A 291 -18.84 -10.49 -16.15
N ASP A 292 -18.08 -11.50 -16.51
CA ASP A 292 -18.02 -12.78 -15.81
C ASP A 292 -16.95 -12.83 -14.72
N LYS A 293 -16.05 -11.84 -14.70
CA LYS A 293 -14.86 -11.80 -13.83
C LYS A 293 -13.89 -12.94 -14.12
N THR A 294 -13.83 -13.43 -15.34
CA THR A 294 -12.96 -14.54 -15.76
C THR A 294 -11.78 -14.04 -16.58
N LEU A 295 -10.72 -14.82 -16.59
CA LEU A 295 -9.51 -14.58 -17.34
C LEU A 295 -9.07 -15.89 -17.99
N HIS A 296 -8.77 -15.85 -19.28
CA HIS A 296 -8.19 -16.97 -20.01
C HIS A 296 -6.87 -16.53 -20.66
N ILE A 297 -5.79 -17.28 -20.42
CA ILE A 297 -4.48 -16.98 -20.99
C ILE A 297 -3.91 -18.23 -21.63
N LYS A 298 -3.50 -18.11 -22.91
CA LYS A 298 -2.63 -19.06 -23.58
C LYS A 298 -1.25 -18.45 -23.70
N GLY A 299 -0.25 -19.15 -23.22
CA GLY A 299 1.12 -18.68 -23.22
C GLY A 299 2.08 -19.65 -23.87
N ASN A 300 3.10 -19.07 -24.49
CA ASN A 300 4.28 -19.80 -24.97
C ASN A 300 5.53 -19.09 -24.46
N TYR A 301 6.39 -19.82 -23.76
CA TYR A 301 7.72 -19.39 -23.35
C TYR A 301 8.80 -20.03 -24.20
N THR A 302 9.86 -19.29 -24.46
CA THR A 302 11.16 -19.87 -24.87
C THR A 302 12.04 -19.95 -23.62
N LEU A 303 12.40 -21.15 -23.24
CA LEU A 303 13.24 -21.46 -22.08
C LEU A 303 14.65 -21.76 -22.57
N ARG A 304 15.64 -20.92 -22.20
CA ARG A 304 17.04 -21.07 -22.57
C ARG A 304 17.88 -21.51 -21.38
N ASN A 305 18.70 -22.52 -21.55
CA ASN A 305 19.67 -22.91 -20.55
C ASN A 305 20.89 -21.97 -20.59
N LYS A 306 20.97 -21.03 -19.65
CA LYS A 306 22.10 -20.12 -19.47
C LYS A 306 23.11 -20.63 -18.42
N THR A 307 23.02 -21.90 -18.02
CA THR A 307 23.96 -22.54 -17.08
C THR A 307 25.03 -23.34 -17.82
N ALA A 308 26.09 -23.67 -17.10
CA ALA A 308 27.17 -24.52 -17.65
C ALA A 308 26.82 -26.02 -17.69
N HIS A 309 25.66 -26.44 -17.18
CA HIS A 309 25.30 -27.84 -17.04
C HIS A 309 24.02 -28.17 -17.83
N PRO A 310 23.88 -29.37 -18.38
CA PRO A 310 22.60 -29.79 -18.95
C PRO A 310 21.47 -29.83 -17.92
N ILE A 311 20.30 -29.40 -18.35
CA ILE A 311 19.09 -29.35 -17.51
C ILE A 311 18.11 -30.42 -17.95
N ASP A 312 17.89 -31.43 -17.15
CA ASP A 312 16.98 -32.55 -17.43
C ASP A 312 15.67 -32.50 -16.63
N THR A 313 15.54 -31.57 -15.70
CA THR A 313 14.39 -31.43 -14.80
C THR A 313 13.87 -30.00 -14.83
N LEU A 314 12.59 -29.84 -15.18
CA LEU A 314 11.92 -28.57 -15.23
C LEU A 314 10.98 -28.44 -14.03
N TYR A 315 11.25 -27.51 -13.14
CA TYR A 315 10.43 -27.17 -12.00
C TYR A 315 9.51 -26.01 -12.35
N ILE A 316 8.20 -26.17 -12.20
CA ILE A 316 7.20 -25.14 -12.49
C ILE A 316 6.46 -24.81 -11.20
N ASP A 317 6.46 -23.52 -10.86
CA ASP A 317 5.72 -22.92 -9.78
C ASP A 317 4.57 -22.08 -10.37
N TYR A 318 3.35 -22.21 -9.84
CA TYR A 318 2.19 -21.49 -10.36
C TYR A 318 1.18 -21.19 -9.25
N PRO A 319 0.37 -20.11 -9.36
CA PRO A 319 -0.71 -19.84 -8.45
C PRO A 319 -1.69 -21.02 -8.36
N GLY A 320 -1.53 -21.85 -7.33
CA GLY A 320 -2.28 -23.07 -7.12
C GLY A 320 -2.93 -23.11 -5.75
N GLY A 321 -3.40 -24.31 -5.36
CA GLY A 321 -3.95 -24.58 -4.05
C GLY A 321 -5.30 -25.29 -4.13
N ARG A 322 -5.67 -25.91 -3.02
CA ARG A 322 -6.95 -26.61 -2.89
C ARG A 322 -8.12 -25.67 -3.15
N LYS A 323 -8.99 -26.02 -4.09
CA LYS A 323 -10.12 -25.18 -4.55
C LYS A 323 -9.68 -23.77 -5.03
N SER A 324 -8.49 -23.67 -5.61
CA SER A 324 -8.02 -22.43 -6.25
C SER A 324 -8.97 -22.01 -7.36
N PRO A 325 -9.25 -20.70 -7.52
CA PRO A 325 -9.95 -20.19 -8.70
C PRO A 325 -9.09 -20.24 -9.96
N TYR A 326 -7.79 -20.50 -9.82
CA TYR A 326 -6.86 -20.67 -10.93
C TYR A 326 -6.76 -22.14 -11.31
N SER A 327 -6.77 -22.41 -12.60
CA SER A 327 -6.49 -23.75 -13.15
C SER A 327 -5.47 -23.67 -14.28
N TYR A 328 -4.62 -24.69 -14.39
CA TYR A 328 -3.58 -24.79 -15.40
C TYR A 328 -3.71 -26.14 -16.10
N PRO A 329 -4.66 -26.27 -17.04
CA PRO A 329 -4.97 -27.54 -17.68
C PRO A 329 -3.85 -28.01 -18.61
N VAL A 330 -2.99 -27.13 -19.10
CA VAL A 330 -1.91 -27.45 -20.03
C VAL A 330 -0.60 -26.92 -19.51
N PHE A 331 0.39 -27.84 -19.40
CA PHE A 331 1.81 -27.54 -19.35
C PHE A 331 2.50 -28.52 -20.30
N ASN A 332 3.09 -27.99 -21.37
CA ASN A 332 3.61 -28.82 -22.46
C ASN A 332 5.00 -28.33 -22.90
N PRO A 333 6.09 -28.91 -22.36
CA PRO A 333 7.43 -28.71 -22.92
C PRO A 333 7.50 -29.21 -24.38
N SER A 334 8.19 -28.51 -25.26
CA SER A 334 8.31 -28.89 -26.67
C SER A 334 9.18 -30.14 -26.91
N VAL A 335 9.81 -30.65 -25.85
CA VAL A 335 10.52 -31.93 -25.84
C VAL A 335 9.72 -32.95 -25.03
N PRO A 336 9.75 -34.24 -25.39
CA PRO A 336 9.05 -35.25 -24.59
C PRO A 336 9.48 -35.20 -23.14
N ALA A 337 8.49 -35.21 -22.22
CA ALA A 337 8.76 -35.11 -20.81
C ALA A 337 7.77 -36.00 -20.01
N THR A 338 8.19 -36.49 -18.86
CA THR A 338 7.33 -37.22 -17.94
C THR A 338 7.06 -36.37 -16.70
N LEU A 339 5.80 -36.30 -16.29
CA LEU A 339 5.42 -35.60 -15.06
C LEU A 339 5.89 -36.43 -13.86
N ALA A 340 6.93 -35.98 -13.17
CA ALA A 340 7.52 -36.65 -12.03
C ALA A 340 6.81 -36.31 -10.72
N ILE A 341 6.35 -35.08 -10.55
CA ILE A 341 5.59 -34.61 -9.39
C ILE A 341 4.46 -33.71 -9.88
N ASP A 342 3.24 -33.96 -9.39
CA ASP A 342 2.07 -33.09 -9.56
C ASP A 342 1.48 -32.77 -8.18
N ASP A 343 1.87 -31.64 -7.63
CA ASP A 343 1.37 -31.14 -6.34
C ASP A 343 0.51 -29.89 -6.55
N THR A 344 -0.74 -30.14 -6.88
CA THR A 344 -1.71 -29.08 -7.13
C THR A 344 -2.06 -28.30 -5.87
N ASP A 345 -1.90 -28.90 -4.68
CA ASP A 345 -2.18 -28.22 -3.39
C ASP A 345 -1.18 -27.07 -3.13
N HIS A 346 0.06 -27.22 -3.60
CA HIS A 346 1.10 -26.19 -3.49
C HIS A 346 1.38 -25.44 -4.81
N GLY A 347 0.70 -25.80 -5.92
CA GLY A 347 0.94 -25.18 -7.21
C GLY A 347 2.29 -25.58 -7.83
N ILE A 348 2.71 -26.84 -7.69
CA ILE A 348 4.02 -27.28 -8.14
C ILE A 348 3.88 -28.47 -9.11
N ARG A 349 4.52 -28.35 -10.29
CA ARG A 349 4.73 -29.46 -11.21
C ARG A 349 6.20 -29.60 -11.58
N ILE A 350 6.69 -30.84 -11.54
CA ILE A 350 8.08 -31.14 -11.92
C ILE A 350 8.07 -32.17 -13.05
N PHE A 351 8.70 -31.77 -14.16
CA PHE A 351 8.85 -32.61 -15.34
C PHE A 351 10.29 -33.14 -15.45
N LYS A 352 10.43 -34.38 -15.83
CA LYS A 352 11.70 -34.97 -16.26
C LYS A 352 11.71 -34.99 -17.78
N LEU A 353 12.67 -34.32 -18.37
CA LEU A 353 12.83 -34.22 -19.82
C LEU A 353 13.50 -35.45 -20.38
N ALA A 354 13.00 -36.03 -21.48
CA ALA A 354 13.59 -37.19 -22.13
C ALA A 354 14.97 -36.84 -22.75
N ARG A 355 15.16 -35.56 -23.16
CA ARG A 355 16.42 -34.99 -23.60
C ARG A 355 16.75 -33.78 -22.74
N PRO A 356 17.90 -33.76 -22.06
CA PRO A 356 18.33 -32.58 -21.33
C PRO A 356 18.53 -31.36 -22.25
N ILE A 357 18.26 -30.19 -21.75
CA ILE A 357 18.55 -28.90 -22.41
C ILE A 357 20.05 -28.65 -22.23
N ALA A 358 20.80 -28.76 -23.30
CA ALA A 358 22.25 -28.49 -23.26
C ALA A 358 22.54 -27.01 -22.92
N PRO A 359 23.73 -26.67 -22.40
CA PRO A 359 24.15 -25.28 -22.25
C PRO A 359 23.90 -24.49 -23.55
N ASP A 360 23.35 -23.28 -23.43
CA ASP A 360 22.93 -22.37 -24.49
C ASP A 360 21.80 -22.87 -25.41
N ASP A 361 21.32 -24.10 -25.29
CA ASP A 361 20.15 -24.60 -26.03
C ASP A 361 18.84 -24.08 -25.43
N SER A 362 17.75 -24.17 -26.19
CA SER A 362 16.44 -23.66 -25.83
C SER A 362 15.33 -24.66 -26.15
N ILE A 363 14.27 -24.65 -25.35
CA ILE A 363 13.02 -25.37 -25.63
C ILE A 363 11.83 -24.41 -25.57
N GLY A 364 10.74 -24.76 -26.25
CA GLY A 364 9.44 -24.14 -26.11
C GLY A 364 8.71 -24.72 -24.90
N PHE A 365 7.84 -23.92 -24.27
CA PHE A 365 6.97 -24.34 -23.18
C PHE A 365 5.61 -23.67 -23.35
N ASP A 366 4.58 -24.47 -23.66
CA ASP A 366 3.21 -24.01 -23.80
C ASP A 366 2.44 -24.21 -22.51
N PHE A 367 1.57 -23.25 -22.16
CA PHE A 367 0.68 -23.35 -21.04
C PHE A 367 -0.68 -22.69 -21.31
N VAL A 368 -1.69 -23.14 -20.57
CA VAL A 368 -3.00 -22.51 -20.51
C VAL A 368 -3.30 -22.23 -19.05
N MET A 369 -3.77 -21.04 -18.76
CA MET A 369 -4.24 -20.60 -17.45
C MET A 369 -5.66 -20.08 -17.56
N ASP A 370 -6.53 -20.56 -16.69
CA ASP A 370 -7.88 -20.09 -16.51
C ASP A 370 -8.08 -19.55 -15.09
N TYR A 371 -8.73 -18.42 -14.98
CA TYR A 371 -9.25 -17.93 -13.71
C TYR A 371 -10.76 -17.89 -13.78
N THR A 372 -11.43 -18.58 -12.88
CA THR A 372 -12.88 -18.57 -12.73
C THR A 372 -13.26 -18.37 -11.27
N PRO A 373 -13.95 -17.27 -10.92
CA PRO A 373 -14.31 -17.01 -9.52
C PRO A 373 -15.31 -18.06 -9.01
N VAL A 374 -15.02 -18.66 -7.88
CA VAL A 374 -15.87 -19.67 -7.24
C VAL A 374 -16.44 -19.12 -5.94
N GLY A 375 -17.78 -19.12 -5.80
CA GLY A 375 -18.46 -18.63 -4.61
C GLY A 375 -18.61 -17.11 -4.56
N LEU A 376 -19.31 -16.66 -3.51
CA LEU A 376 -19.75 -15.28 -3.37
C LEU A 376 -18.59 -14.27 -3.25
N PHE A 377 -17.50 -14.65 -2.57
CA PHE A 377 -16.37 -13.74 -2.32
C PHE A 377 -15.35 -13.70 -3.44
N ALA A 378 -15.23 -14.74 -4.25
CA ALA A 378 -14.23 -14.79 -5.31
C ALA A 378 -14.47 -13.72 -6.39
N ARG A 379 -15.71 -13.28 -6.57
CA ARG A 379 -16.04 -12.20 -7.52
C ARG A 379 -15.51 -10.84 -7.07
N THR A 380 -15.46 -10.56 -5.77
CA THR A 380 -14.92 -9.29 -5.24
C THR A 380 -13.40 -9.31 -5.11
N SER A 381 -12.79 -10.47 -4.96
CA SER A 381 -11.32 -10.63 -4.94
C SER A 381 -10.73 -10.97 -6.32
N SER A 382 -11.55 -11.05 -7.37
CA SER A 382 -11.10 -11.34 -8.73
C SER A 382 -10.03 -10.35 -9.20
N PRO A 383 -8.95 -10.79 -9.87
CA PRO A 383 -8.03 -9.88 -10.54
C PRO A 383 -8.72 -9.12 -11.69
N VAL A 384 -9.82 -9.64 -12.23
CA VAL A 384 -10.65 -9.00 -13.26
C VAL A 384 -11.79 -8.23 -12.60
N VAL A 385 -11.97 -6.96 -12.97
CA VAL A 385 -13.00 -6.06 -12.45
C VAL A 385 -13.91 -5.53 -13.57
N ASP A 386 -15.05 -4.91 -13.22
CA ASP A 386 -16.00 -4.40 -14.22
C ASP A 386 -15.37 -3.33 -15.12
N ASN A 387 -14.51 -2.48 -14.55
CA ASN A 387 -13.79 -1.43 -15.26
C ASN A 387 -12.52 -1.08 -14.52
N GLY A 388 -11.36 -1.19 -15.18
CA GLY A 388 -10.05 -0.95 -14.57
C GLY A 388 -9.34 -2.22 -14.10
N THR A 389 -9.47 -3.32 -14.83
CA THR A 389 -8.66 -4.52 -14.61
C THR A 389 -7.18 -4.18 -14.74
N PHE A 390 -6.39 -4.59 -13.76
CA PHE A 390 -4.92 -4.57 -13.78
C PHE A 390 -4.41 -5.92 -13.28
N ILE A 391 -3.66 -6.61 -14.12
CA ILE A 391 -2.97 -7.87 -13.84
C ILE A 391 -1.52 -7.79 -14.30
N ASN A 392 -0.63 -8.53 -13.67
CA ASN A 392 0.78 -8.56 -14.04
C ASN A 392 1.32 -9.99 -14.21
N SER A 393 2.59 -10.10 -14.60
CA SER A 393 3.25 -11.38 -14.87
C SER A 393 3.29 -12.36 -13.70
N SER A 394 3.02 -11.93 -12.45
CA SER A 394 3.02 -12.82 -11.28
C SER A 394 1.90 -13.87 -11.27
N LEU A 395 0.89 -13.72 -12.13
CA LEU A 395 -0.16 -14.74 -12.30
C LEU A 395 0.25 -15.88 -13.23
N LEU A 396 1.35 -15.73 -13.95
CA LEU A 396 1.80 -16.73 -14.91
C LEU A 396 2.72 -17.76 -14.27
N PRO A 397 2.86 -18.96 -14.87
CA PRO A 397 3.79 -19.96 -14.37
C PRO A 397 5.23 -19.45 -14.35
N SER A 398 5.93 -19.67 -13.26
CA SER A 398 7.35 -19.38 -13.07
C SER A 398 8.19 -20.64 -13.15
N ILE A 399 9.45 -20.51 -13.54
CA ILE A 399 10.38 -21.62 -13.72
C ILE A 399 11.39 -21.64 -12.57
N GLY A 400 11.34 -22.67 -11.76
CA GLY A 400 12.18 -22.84 -10.59
C GLY A 400 11.46 -22.62 -9.26
N TYR A 401 12.09 -23.03 -8.18
CA TYR A 401 11.55 -22.88 -6.83
C TYR A 401 11.55 -21.42 -6.41
N LEU A 402 10.38 -20.89 -6.08
CA LEU A 402 10.21 -19.55 -5.53
C LEU A 402 10.20 -19.61 -4.00
N GLY A 403 11.08 -18.86 -3.35
CA GLY A 403 11.18 -18.79 -1.90
C GLY A 403 10.12 -17.91 -1.22
N ASP A 404 9.24 -17.26 -1.99
CA ASP A 404 8.29 -16.26 -1.49
C ASP A 404 7.19 -16.88 -0.63
N ALA A 405 6.83 -18.13 -0.90
CA ALA A 405 5.85 -18.89 -0.12
C ALA A 405 6.41 -19.50 1.16
N GLU A 406 7.73 -19.44 1.42
CA GLU A 406 8.34 -19.92 2.66
C GLU A 406 7.91 -19.09 3.86
N LEU A 407 7.79 -19.72 5.05
CA LEU A 407 7.50 -19.00 6.29
C LEU A 407 8.54 -17.90 6.57
N SER A 408 8.08 -16.68 6.81
CA SER A 408 8.96 -15.53 7.07
C SER A 408 9.25 -15.29 8.55
N GLN A 409 8.29 -15.60 9.45
CA GLN A 409 8.38 -15.30 10.88
C GLN A 409 9.11 -16.42 11.64
N ASN A 410 10.20 -16.11 12.33
CA ASN A 410 11.02 -17.07 13.06
C ASN A 410 10.23 -17.80 14.16
N LYS A 411 9.28 -17.14 14.81
CA LYS A 411 8.41 -17.79 15.80
C LYS A 411 7.59 -18.93 15.18
N ALA A 412 6.93 -18.67 14.06
CA ALA A 412 6.16 -19.69 13.34
C ALA A 412 7.09 -20.81 12.82
N ARG A 413 8.26 -20.45 12.27
CA ARG A 413 9.26 -21.42 11.81
C ARG A 413 9.68 -22.39 12.91
N LYS A 414 9.95 -21.87 14.12
CA LYS A 414 10.29 -22.69 15.30
C LYS A 414 9.15 -23.65 15.68
N GLU A 415 7.89 -23.20 15.64
CA GLU A 415 6.71 -24.03 15.90
C GLU A 415 6.61 -25.24 14.94
N TYR A 416 7.00 -25.01 13.66
CA TYR A 416 7.00 -26.08 12.64
C TYR A 416 8.33 -26.80 12.48
N GLY A 417 9.33 -26.56 13.36
CA GLY A 417 10.64 -27.23 13.33
C GLY A 417 11.53 -26.82 12.16
N LEU A 418 11.35 -25.61 11.65
CA LEU A 418 12.21 -25.00 10.62
C LEU A 418 13.30 -24.14 11.27
N ALA A 419 14.48 -24.09 10.66
CA ALA A 419 15.53 -23.15 11.06
C ALA A 419 15.06 -21.70 10.86
N PRO A 420 15.60 -20.74 11.59
CA PRO A 420 15.32 -19.31 11.33
C PRO A 420 15.49 -18.96 9.85
N LYS A 421 14.60 -18.10 9.35
CA LYS A 421 14.67 -17.67 7.93
C LYS A 421 16.02 -16.99 7.69
N PRO A 422 16.83 -17.49 6.76
CA PRO A 422 18.07 -16.81 6.42
C PRO A 422 17.76 -15.39 5.90
N ARG A 423 18.68 -14.49 6.10
CA ARG A 423 18.66 -13.18 5.47
C ARG A 423 18.88 -13.31 3.96
N MET A 424 18.67 -12.24 3.23
CA MET A 424 19.00 -12.17 1.81
C MET A 424 20.47 -12.57 1.60
N ALA A 425 20.79 -13.16 0.47
CA ALA A 425 22.15 -13.56 0.14
C ALA A 425 23.11 -12.36 0.27
N ARG A 426 24.34 -12.63 0.68
CA ARG A 426 25.36 -11.59 0.81
C ARG A 426 25.55 -10.86 -0.50
N VAL A 427 25.86 -9.60 -0.43
CA VAL A 427 26.05 -8.70 -1.58
C VAL A 427 27.08 -9.23 -2.60
N ASP A 428 28.04 -10.05 -2.15
CA ASP A 428 29.11 -10.65 -2.93
C ASP A 428 28.91 -12.15 -3.26
N ASP A 429 27.73 -12.71 -2.98
CA ASP A 429 27.43 -14.11 -3.25
C ASP A 429 27.34 -14.38 -4.76
N SER A 430 28.38 -15.02 -5.31
CA SER A 430 28.51 -15.29 -6.73
C SER A 430 27.41 -16.19 -7.31
N ALA A 431 26.83 -17.09 -6.51
CA ALA A 431 25.74 -17.96 -6.95
C ALA A 431 24.41 -17.18 -6.99
N ALA A 432 24.18 -16.32 -6.03
CA ALA A 432 22.98 -15.48 -5.99
C ALA A 432 23.01 -14.39 -7.09
N LEU A 433 24.19 -13.85 -7.42
CA LEU A 433 24.38 -12.91 -8.53
C LEU A 433 24.06 -13.52 -9.92
N MET A 434 23.93 -14.82 -10.03
CA MET A 434 23.41 -15.45 -11.26
C MET A 434 21.92 -15.25 -11.46
N ASN A 435 21.17 -14.77 -10.45
CA ASN A 435 19.74 -14.45 -10.52
C ASN A 435 19.55 -12.94 -10.32
N ASN A 436 18.53 -12.35 -10.94
CA ASN A 436 18.13 -11.00 -10.58
C ASN A 436 17.06 -11.04 -9.47
N TYR A 437 16.90 -9.93 -8.76
CA TYR A 437 16.02 -9.86 -7.60
C TYR A 437 14.51 -9.85 -7.94
N ILE A 438 14.12 -9.71 -9.21
CA ILE A 438 12.71 -9.76 -9.63
C ILE A 438 12.21 -11.20 -9.54
N SER A 439 12.92 -12.15 -10.17
CA SER A 439 12.59 -13.57 -10.13
C SER A 439 13.77 -14.41 -10.63
N ARG A 440 13.86 -15.65 -10.15
CA ARG A 440 14.93 -16.58 -10.57
C ARG A 440 14.88 -16.98 -12.04
N ASP A 441 13.71 -16.93 -12.67
CA ASP A 441 13.51 -17.24 -14.09
C ASP A 441 13.53 -15.99 -14.97
N ALA A 442 13.53 -14.80 -14.37
CA ALA A 442 13.52 -13.55 -15.12
C ALA A 442 14.84 -13.30 -15.86
N ASP A 443 14.69 -12.76 -17.06
CA ASP A 443 15.77 -12.30 -17.95
C ASP A 443 15.23 -11.18 -18.85
N TRP A 444 16.05 -10.72 -19.77
CA TRP A 444 15.63 -9.86 -20.88
C TRP A 444 14.90 -10.71 -21.92
N ILE A 445 13.59 -10.43 -22.13
CA ILE A 445 12.72 -11.23 -22.97
C ILE A 445 12.32 -10.51 -24.27
N ARG A 446 12.09 -11.27 -25.33
CA ARG A 446 11.27 -10.83 -26.46
C ARG A 446 9.81 -10.96 -26.06
N PHE A 447 9.02 -9.91 -26.24
CA PHE A 447 7.66 -9.86 -25.78
C PHE A 447 6.66 -9.55 -26.91
N GLU A 448 5.60 -10.36 -26.97
CA GLU A 448 4.48 -10.20 -27.88
C GLU A 448 3.20 -10.66 -27.18
N ALA A 449 2.12 -9.88 -27.27
CA ALA A 449 0.85 -10.25 -26.68
C ALA A 449 -0.36 -9.80 -27.52
N THR A 450 -1.36 -10.65 -27.61
CA THR A 450 -2.71 -10.28 -28.09
C THR A 450 -3.65 -10.28 -26.88
N VAL A 451 -4.24 -9.12 -26.60
CA VAL A 451 -5.15 -8.97 -25.46
C VAL A 451 -6.54 -8.65 -25.97
N SER A 452 -7.55 -9.37 -25.50
CA SER A 452 -8.95 -9.10 -25.84
C SER A 452 -9.75 -8.72 -24.60
N THR A 453 -10.77 -7.89 -24.82
CA THR A 453 -11.72 -7.45 -23.79
C THR A 453 -13.10 -7.21 -24.41
N VAL A 454 -14.07 -6.82 -23.58
CA VAL A 454 -15.42 -6.48 -24.05
C VAL A 454 -15.41 -5.22 -24.92
N GLU A 455 -16.38 -5.10 -25.82
CA GLU A 455 -16.58 -3.85 -26.57
C GLU A 455 -16.78 -2.66 -25.60
N GLY A 456 -16.20 -1.52 -25.95
CA GLY A 456 -16.24 -0.30 -25.12
C GLY A 456 -15.11 -0.18 -24.11
N GLN A 457 -14.32 -1.26 -23.89
CA GLN A 457 -13.06 -1.19 -23.16
C GLN A 457 -11.86 -1.26 -24.11
N ARG A 458 -10.74 -0.71 -23.65
CA ARG A 458 -9.46 -0.84 -24.30
C ARG A 458 -8.53 -1.67 -23.43
N ALA A 459 -7.97 -2.73 -24.02
CA ALA A 459 -6.95 -3.51 -23.36
C ALA A 459 -5.56 -3.00 -23.77
N ILE A 460 -4.63 -2.91 -22.81
CA ILE A 460 -3.29 -2.37 -23.01
C ILE A 460 -2.26 -3.33 -22.39
N ALA A 461 -1.18 -3.57 -23.14
CA ALA A 461 -0.02 -4.35 -22.71
C ALA A 461 1.27 -3.57 -23.03
N PRO A 462 2.44 -3.90 -22.47
CA PRO A 462 3.71 -3.35 -22.93
C PRO A 462 3.92 -3.54 -24.43
N GLY A 463 4.65 -2.61 -25.03
CA GLY A 463 4.95 -2.64 -26.47
C GLY A 463 4.03 -1.72 -27.28
N TYR A 464 4.26 -1.77 -28.57
CA TYR A 464 3.58 -0.91 -29.53
C TYR A 464 2.39 -1.63 -30.15
N LEU A 465 1.26 -0.92 -30.24
CA LEU A 465 0.08 -1.46 -30.91
C LEU A 465 0.39 -1.71 -32.40
N VAL A 466 0.38 -2.98 -32.80
CA VAL A 466 0.60 -3.41 -34.18
C VAL A 466 -0.72 -3.43 -34.94
N LYS A 467 -1.78 -3.92 -34.29
CA LYS A 467 -3.11 -4.07 -34.87
C LYS A 467 -4.17 -4.12 -33.80
N ASP A 468 -5.36 -3.59 -34.09
CA ASP A 468 -6.57 -3.84 -33.33
C ASP A 468 -7.73 -4.24 -34.28
N TRP A 469 -8.63 -5.08 -33.77
CA TRP A 469 -9.80 -5.52 -34.54
C TRP A 469 -10.92 -5.96 -33.59
N LYS A 470 -12.14 -5.95 -34.12
CA LYS A 470 -13.32 -6.49 -33.42
C LYS A 470 -13.74 -7.81 -34.04
N LYS A 471 -14.13 -8.75 -33.20
CA LYS A 471 -14.63 -10.05 -33.59
C LYS A 471 -15.50 -10.65 -32.47
N ASP A 472 -16.66 -11.20 -32.84
CA ASP A 472 -17.56 -11.91 -31.90
C ASP A 472 -17.90 -11.10 -30.64
N GLY A 473 -18.19 -9.79 -30.77
CA GLY A 473 -18.54 -8.89 -29.67
C GLY A 473 -17.37 -8.53 -28.75
N ARG A 474 -16.14 -8.84 -29.15
CA ARG A 474 -14.91 -8.53 -28.39
C ARG A 474 -13.98 -7.63 -29.19
N HIS A 475 -13.13 -6.87 -28.49
CA HIS A 475 -12.12 -6.02 -29.08
C HIS A 475 -10.74 -6.58 -28.76
N TYR A 476 -9.95 -6.84 -29.76
CA TYR A 476 -8.61 -7.43 -29.73
C TYR A 476 -7.54 -6.40 -30.01
N PHE A 477 -6.43 -6.47 -29.30
CA PHE A 477 -5.29 -5.57 -29.43
C PHE A 477 -4.01 -6.38 -29.45
N HIS A 478 -3.24 -6.27 -30.53
CA HIS A 478 -1.97 -6.95 -30.67
C HIS A 478 -0.82 -6.00 -30.43
N TYR A 479 -0.01 -6.30 -29.42
CA TYR A 479 1.16 -5.53 -29.00
C TYR A 479 2.44 -6.32 -29.22
N ARG A 480 3.53 -5.62 -29.61
CA ARG A 480 4.85 -6.21 -29.75
C ARG A 480 5.93 -5.20 -29.35
N MET A 481 6.92 -5.66 -28.60
CA MET A 481 8.13 -4.92 -28.33
C MET A 481 9.11 -5.07 -29.50
N ASP A 482 9.86 -3.99 -29.79
CA ASP A 482 10.90 -3.97 -30.84
C ASP A 482 12.30 -4.21 -30.25
N SER A 483 12.44 -4.22 -28.93
CA SER A 483 13.65 -4.54 -28.17
C SER A 483 13.32 -5.44 -26.99
N PRO A 484 14.28 -6.23 -26.48
CA PRO A 484 14.06 -7.02 -25.27
C PRO A 484 13.72 -6.13 -24.07
N ILE A 485 12.83 -6.66 -23.21
CA ILE A 485 12.41 -6.04 -21.96
C ILE A 485 12.67 -6.99 -20.79
N LEU A 486 12.71 -6.47 -19.57
CA LEU A 486 12.74 -7.32 -18.38
C LEU A 486 11.47 -8.18 -18.31
N HIS A 487 11.58 -9.43 -17.84
CA HIS A 487 10.44 -10.33 -17.61
C HIS A 487 9.57 -9.81 -16.46
N PHE A 488 9.02 -8.63 -16.64
CA PHE A 488 8.15 -7.91 -15.71
C PHE A 488 7.20 -7.07 -16.55
N PHE A 489 5.91 -7.46 -16.64
CA PHE A 489 4.95 -6.85 -17.55
C PHE A 489 3.52 -6.94 -16.98
N SER A 490 2.60 -6.13 -17.53
CA SER A 490 1.22 -6.04 -17.06
C SER A 490 0.21 -5.93 -18.21
N PHE A 491 -1.04 -6.22 -17.87
CA PHE A 491 -2.20 -6.04 -18.73
C PHE A 491 -3.26 -5.22 -18.01
N LEU A 492 -3.81 -4.22 -18.71
CA LEU A 492 -4.87 -3.37 -18.19
C LEU A 492 -6.05 -3.37 -19.15
N SER A 493 -7.28 -3.24 -18.61
CA SER A 493 -8.48 -3.10 -19.42
C SER A 493 -9.49 -2.18 -18.73
N ALA A 494 -9.88 -1.10 -19.40
CA ALA A 494 -10.92 -0.19 -18.92
C ALA A 494 -11.57 0.63 -20.04
N ARG A 495 -12.64 1.34 -19.68
CA ARG A 495 -13.20 2.43 -20.47
C ARG A 495 -12.37 3.68 -20.20
N TYR A 496 -11.42 3.97 -21.06
CA TYR A 496 -10.48 5.06 -20.91
C TYR A 496 -10.82 6.25 -21.81
N GLU A 497 -10.62 7.46 -21.27
CA GLU A 497 -10.28 8.64 -22.04
C GLU A 497 -8.77 8.70 -22.27
N LEU A 498 -8.33 9.46 -23.26
CA LEU A 498 -6.93 9.54 -23.66
C LEU A 498 -6.45 10.96 -23.85
N ARG A 499 -5.43 11.36 -23.10
CA ARG A 499 -4.61 12.55 -23.36
C ARG A 499 -3.33 12.11 -24.07
N LYS A 500 -3.11 12.67 -25.28
CA LYS A 500 -1.87 12.49 -26.05
C LYS A 500 -0.99 13.70 -25.94
N ASP A 501 0.32 13.47 -25.85
CA ASP A 501 1.36 14.48 -25.93
C ASP A 501 2.63 13.87 -26.54
N LYS A 502 3.71 14.63 -26.62
CA LYS A 502 4.96 14.19 -27.25
C LYS A 502 6.16 14.86 -26.57
N TRP A 503 7.26 14.12 -26.43
CA TRP A 503 8.56 14.63 -26.09
C TRP A 503 9.57 14.14 -27.15
N ASN A 504 10.14 15.05 -27.94
CA ASN A 504 10.92 14.68 -29.13
C ASN A 504 10.18 13.63 -29.99
N ASP A 505 10.76 12.44 -30.16
CA ASP A 505 10.15 11.33 -30.92
C ASP A 505 9.42 10.33 -30.02
N VAL A 506 9.33 10.58 -28.72
CA VAL A 506 8.63 9.74 -27.74
C VAL A 506 7.18 10.19 -27.61
N ALA A 507 6.24 9.30 -27.90
CA ALA A 507 4.82 9.51 -27.66
C ALA A 507 4.52 9.42 -26.15
N ILE A 508 3.73 10.36 -25.62
CA ILE A 508 3.25 10.36 -24.25
C ILE A 508 1.74 10.14 -24.29
N GLU A 509 1.26 9.13 -23.56
CA GLU A 509 -0.15 8.80 -23.48
C GLU A 509 -0.57 8.68 -22.01
N VAL A 510 -1.60 9.41 -21.60
CA VAL A 510 -2.24 9.25 -20.29
C VAL A 510 -3.65 8.74 -20.53
N TRP A 511 -3.90 7.51 -20.07
CA TRP A 511 -5.18 6.81 -20.15
C TRP A 511 -5.86 6.90 -18.80
N TYR A 512 -7.02 7.56 -18.73
CA TYR A 512 -7.63 7.93 -17.47
C TYR A 512 -9.15 7.76 -17.49
N HIS A 513 -9.76 7.75 -16.31
CA HIS A 513 -11.19 7.76 -16.15
C HIS A 513 -11.77 9.15 -16.40
N LYS A 514 -12.88 9.23 -17.14
CA LYS A 514 -13.58 10.49 -17.37
C LYS A 514 -13.97 11.14 -16.03
N GLY A 515 -13.58 12.40 -15.84
CA GLY A 515 -13.77 13.14 -14.58
C GLY A 515 -12.50 13.22 -13.71
N HIS A 516 -11.43 12.49 -14.05
CA HIS A 516 -10.15 12.47 -13.33
C HIS A 516 -9.06 13.28 -14.03
N GLU A 517 -9.44 14.41 -14.66
CA GLU A 517 -8.50 15.25 -15.40
C GLU A 517 -7.59 16.11 -14.52
N TYR A 518 -7.78 16.14 -13.19
CA TYR A 518 -7.15 17.07 -12.24
C TYR A 518 -5.64 17.21 -12.36
N ASN A 519 -4.92 16.11 -12.59
CA ASN A 519 -3.45 16.06 -12.54
C ASN A 519 -2.79 15.63 -13.84
N ILE A 520 -3.53 15.47 -14.93
CA ILE A 520 -2.99 14.96 -16.20
C ILE A 520 -1.87 15.84 -16.73
N ASP A 521 -2.04 17.17 -16.71
CA ASP A 521 -1.00 18.09 -17.17
C ASP A 521 0.25 18.06 -16.27
N ARG A 522 0.10 17.81 -14.97
CA ARG A 522 1.22 17.58 -14.03
C ARG A 522 1.96 16.29 -14.34
N MET A 523 1.23 15.20 -14.63
CA MET A 523 1.81 13.91 -15.03
C MET A 523 2.56 14.03 -16.37
N VAL A 524 1.96 14.65 -17.37
CA VAL A 524 2.63 14.91 -18.68
C VAL A 524 3.89 15.74 -18.49
N LYS A 525 3.84 16.77 -17.65
CA LYS A 525 4.99 17.59 -17.28
C LYS A 525 6.07 16.78 -16.57
N GLY A 526 5.68 15.90 -15.63
CA GLY A 526 6.57 14.98 -14.92
C GLY A 526 7.30 14.06 -15.89
N VAL A 527 6.58 13.46 -16.85
CA VAL A 527 7.20 12.66 -17.93
C VAL A 527 8.22 13.46 -18.71
N LYS A 528 7.84 14.65 -19.21
CA LYS A 528 8.74 15.48 -20.05
C LYS A 528 10.00 15.91 -19.30
N ARG A 529 9.84 16.42 -18.07
CA ARG A 529 10.98 16.85 -17.22
C ARG A 529 11.86 15.68 -16.82
N GLY A 530 11.25 14.52 -16.52
CA GLY A 530 11.99 13.29 -16.28
C GLY A 530 12.81 12.87 -17.49
N LEU A 531 12.21 12.79 -18.68
CA LEU A 531 12.91 12.44 -19.92
C LEU A 531 14.02 13.45 -20.27
N ASP A 532 13.81 14.77 -20.07
CA ASP A 532 14.83 15.79 -20.25
C ASP A 532 16.05 15.53 -19.36
N TYR A 533 15.82 15.32 -18.07
CA TYR A 533 16.88 15.15 -17.09
C TYR A 533 17.61 13.81 -17.27
N TYR A 534 16.87 12.71 -17.33
CA TYR A 534 17.46 11.36 -17.35
C TYR A 534 18.21 11.09 -18.65
N THR A 535 17.67 11.53 -19.78
CA THR A 535 18.37 11.38 -21.06
C THR A 535 19.67 12.18 -21.08
N LYS A 536 19.67 13.39 -20.54
CA LYS A 536 20.88 14.22 -20.46
C LYS A 536 21.94 13.63 -19.55
N HIS A 537 21.55 13.10 -18.39
CA HIS A 537 22.49 12.73 -17.33
C HIS A 537 22.84 11.23 -17.31
N PHE A 538 21.89 10.35 -17.67
CA PHE A 538 22.06 8.90 -17.54
C PHE A 538 22.14 8.17 -18.89
N GLY A 539 21.72 8.81 -19.99
CA GLY A 539 21.76 8.24 -21.32
C GLY A 539 20.37 8.11 -21.96
N PRO A 540 20.30 7.62 -23.20
CA PRO A 540 19.06 7.66 -23.98
C PRO A 540 17.96 6.81 -23.38
N TYR A 541 16.72 7.27 -23.54
CA TYR A 541 15.52 6.50 -23.29
C TYR A 541 15.40 5.39 -24.35
N GLN A 542 15.15 4.15 -23.92
CA GLN A 542 15.17 2.99 -24.81
C GLN A 542 13.88 2.76 -25.60
N HIS A 543 12.81 3.48 -25.27
CA HIS A 543 11.50 3.31 -25.92
C HIS A 543 11.07 4.58 -26.65
N ARG A 544 10.15 4.45 -27.60
CA ARG A 544 9.54 5.58 -28.32
C ARG A 544 8.15 5.95 -27.83
N GLN A 545 7.79 5.52 -26.61
CA GLN A 545 6.50 5.74 -25.98
C GLN A 545 6.61 5.65 -24.46
N VAL A 546 5.84 6.47 -23.73
CA VAL A 546 5.54 6.35 -22.29
C VAL A 546 4.04 6.40 -22.13
N ARG A 547 3.46 5.44 -21.42
CA ARG A 547 2.04 5.39 -21.10
C ARG A 547 1.82 5.38 -19.59
N ILE A 548 0.94 6.26 -19.11
CA ILE A 548 0.38 6.22 -17.77
C ILE A 548 -1.05 5.71 -17.89
N LEU A 549 -1.44 4.76 -17.05
CA LEU A 549 -2.75 4.13 -17.11
C LEU A 549 -3.38 4.08 -15.73
N GLU A 550 -4.53 4.70 -15.60
CA GLU A 550 -5.28 4.69 -14.35
C GLU A 550 -5.88 3.32 -14.07
N PHE A 551 -5.85 2.90 -12.80
CA PHE A 551 -6.60 1.76 -12.30
C PHE A 551 -7.30 2.10 -10.98
N PRO A 552 -8.40 1.37 -10.62
CA PRO A 552 -9.20 1.68 -9.45
C PRO A 552 -8.43 1.58 -8.13
N ARG A 553 -8.86 2.32 -7.13
CA ARG A 553 -8.28 2.41 -5.80
C ARG A 553 -8.37 1.14 -4.94
N TYR A 554 -8.59 -0.03 -5.51
CA TYR A 554 -8.44 -1.29 -4.76
C TYR A 554 -6.98 -1.57 -4.35
N ALA A 555 -6.03 -0.82 -4.91
CA ALA A 555 -4.65 -0.71 -4.45
C ALA A 555 -4.19 0.75 -4.57
N SER A 556 -3.18 1.16 -3.78
CA SER A 556 -2.71 2.55 -3.68
C SER A 556 -1.22 2.63 -3.99
N PHE A 557 -0.86 2.35 -5.25
CA PHE A 557 0.52 2.44 -5.74
C PHE A 557 0.56 2.89 -7.21
N ALA A 558 1.72 3.30 -7.68
CA ALA A 558 2.11 3.29 -9.08
C ALA A 558 3.19 2.24 -9.27
N GLN A 559 3.35 1.72 -10.47
CA GLN A 559 4.37 0.73 -10.78
C GLN A 559 4.83 0.86 -12.23
N SER A 560 6.13 0.92 -12.42
CA SER A 560 6.72 1.04 -13.76
C SER A 560 6.94 -0.34 -14.38
N PHE A 561 6.32 -0.55 -15.53
CA PHE A 561 6.62 -1.65 -16.45
C PHE A 561 7.25 -1.07 -17.73
N PRO A 562 7.88 -1.87 -18.59
CA PRO A 562 8.47 -1.32 -19.81
C PRO A 562 7.46 -0.48 -20.60
N ASN A 563 7.80 0.79 -20.80
CA ASN A 563 6.98 1.85 -21.45
C ASN A 563 5.52 2.00 -20.97
N THR A 564 5.14 1.42 -19.85
CA THR A 564 3.76 1.34 -19.37
C THR A 564 3.72 1.47 -17.84
N ILE A 565 3.02 2.46 -17.32
CA ILE A 565 2.98 2.82 -15.89
C ILE A 565 1.53 2.78 -15.41
N PRO A 566 1.05 1.64 -14.87
CA PRO A 566 -0.18 1.61 -14.08
C PRO A 566 -0.08 2.53 -12.87
N TYR A 567 -1.12 3.30 -12.63
CA TYR A 567 -1.16 4.33 -11.61
C TYR A 567 -2.54 4.33 -10.93
N SER A 568 -2.56 4.16 -9.61
CA SER A 568 -3.83 4.15 -8.88
C SER A 568 -4.52 5.51 -8.90
N GLU A 569 -5.86 5.50 -9.07
CA GLU A 569 -6.69 6.69 -8.93
C GLU A 569 -6.42 7.40 -7.59
N ALA A 570 -6.15 6.65 -6.54
CA ALA A 570 -6.03 7.15 -5.16
C ALA A 570 -4.82 8.05 -4.91
N ILE A 571 -3.71 7.85 -5.62
CA ILE A 571 -2.44 8.55 -5.32
C ILE A 571 -2.04 9.59 -6.36
N GLY A 572 -2.62 9.57 -7.53
CA GLY A 572 -2.24 10.48 -8.61
C GLY A 572 -3.39 11.29 -9.15
N PHE A 573 -4.43 10.63 -9.60
CA PHE A 573 -5.49 11.29 -10.35
C PHE A 573 -6.36 12.20 -9.50
N ILE A 574 -6.68 11.82 -8.25
CA ILE A 574 -7.51 12.61 -7.34
C ILE A 574 -6.72 13.37 -6.27
N THR A 575 -5.40 13.35 -6.29
CA THR A 575 -4.58 14.14 -5.37
C THR A 575 -4.77 15.62 -5.63
N LYS A 576 -5.05 16.41 -4.60
CA LYS A 576 -5.11 17.85 -4.67
C LYS A 576 -3.74 18.44 -4.34
N VAL A 577 -3.18 19.18 -5.26
CA VAL A 577 -1.93 19.92 -5.07
C VAL A 577 -2.28 21.40 -4.96
N GLU A 578 -1.89 22.01 -3.85
CA GLU A 578 -1.97 23.47 -3.70
C GLU A 578 -0.67 24.09 -4.22
N ASP A 579 -0.77 24.91 -5.26
CA ASP A 579 0.39 25.56 -5.86
C ASP A 579 0.99 26.56 -4.87
N GLY A 580 1.93 26.09 -4.09
CA GLY A 580 2.62 26.89 -3.07
C GLY A 580 3.88 26.22 -2.54
N PRO A 581 4.75 26.97 -1.85
CA PRO A 581 6.01 26.42 -1.33
C PRO A 581 5.79 25.42 -0.18
N ASP A 582 4.56 25.36 0.34
CA ASP A 582 4.22 24.52 1.49
C ASP A 582 3.63 23.16 1.08
N ASP A 583 3.43 22.91 -0.20
CA ASP A 583 2.93 21.64 -0.71
C ASP A 583 3.96 20.91 -1.58
N ILE A 584 3.85 19.59 -1.66
CA ILE A 584 4.66 18.74 -2.54
C ILE A 584 3.78 18.31 -3.71
N ASP A 585 4.23 18.58 -4.93
CA ASP A 585 3.55 18.12 -6.15
C ASP A 585 3.73 16.60 -6.30
N VAL A 586 2.93 15.83 -5.55
CA VAL A 586 3.01 14.36 -5.52
C VAL A 586 2.75 13.73 -6.88
N PRO A 587 1.72 14.13 -7.68
CA PRO A 587 1.53 13.58 -9.02
C PRO A 587 2.72 13.79 -9.95
N PHE A 588 3.35 14.97 -9.93
CA PHE A 588 4.56 15.26 -10.69
C PHE A 588 5.74 14.40 -10.20
N TYR A 589 5.96 14.36 -8.88
CA TYR A 589 7.05 13.64 -8.27
C TYR A 589 6.97 12.12 -8.52
N VAL A 590 5.82 11.49 -8.22
CA VAL A 590 5.64 10.05 -8.43
C VAL A 590 5.75 9.71 -9.91
N THR A 591 5.21 10.54 -10.80
CA THR A 591 5.39 10.35 -12.25
C THR A 591 6.86 10.38 -12.66
N ALA A 592 7.64 11.34 -12.16
CA ALA A 592 9.08 11.39 -12.42
C ALA A 592 9.80 10.15 -11.89
N HIS A 593 9.42 9.65 -10.69
CA HIS A 593 9.94 8.42 -10.09
C HIS A 593 9.67 7.20 -10.99
N GLU A 594 8.42 7.01 -11.43
CA GLU A 594 8.05 5.88 -12.30
C GLU A 594 8.74 5.95 -13.67
N VAL A 595 8.94 7.15 -14.21
CA VAL A 595 9.72 7.33 -15.44
C VAL A 595 11.21 7.00 -15.22
N ALA A 596 11.76 7.29 -14.04
CA ALA A 596 13.15 6.95 -13.71
C ALA A 596 13.40 5.43 -13.70
N HIS A 597 12.42 4.64 -13.29
CA HIS A 597 12.48 3.18 -13.38
C HIS A 597 12.71 2.65 -14.80
N GLN A 598 12.43 3.45 -15.83
CA GLN A 598 12.77 3.05 -17.20
C GLN A 598 14.30 2.95 -17.41
N TRP A 599 15.11 3.54 -16.54
CA TRP A 599 16.55 3.31 -16.39
C TRP A 599 16.83 2.35 -15.24
N TRP A 600 16.31 2.62 -14.05
CA TRP A 600 16.58 1.93 -12.79
C TRP A 600 15.55 0.78 -12.55
N ALA A 601 15.75 -0.30 -13.16
CA ALA A 601 15.14 -1.61 -13.30
C ALA A 601 15.06 -2.05 -14.78
N HIS A 602 14.66 -1.15 -15.70
CA HIS A 602 14.41 -1.50 -17.10
C HIS A 602 15.63 -1.29 -18.04
N GLN A 603 16.74 -0.79 -17.54
CA GLN A 603 18.06 -0.88 -18.21
C GLN A 603 19.10 -1.57 -17.33
N VAL A 604 19.04 -1.39 -16.01
CA VAL A 604 19.93 -2.06 -15.05
C VAL A 604 19.11 -2.74 -13.98
N ILE A 605 19.42 -3.99 -13.71
CA ILE A 605 18.77 -4.79 -12.65
C ILE A 605 19.84 -5.44 -11.78
N GLY A 606 19.69 -5.39 -10.45
CA GLY A 606 20.58 -6.00 -9.48
C GLY A 606 20.41 -7.51 -9.35
N GLY A 607 21.46 -8.17 -8.87
CA GLY A 607 21.39 -9.59 -8.50
C GLY A 607 20.46 -9.86 -7.31
N ASP A 608 20.12 -11.13 -7.06
CA ASP A 608 19.28 -11.53 -5.90
C ASP A 608 20.11 -11.56 -4.59
N VAL A 609 20.67 -10.40 -4.23
CA VAL A 609 21.57 -10.19 -3.10
C VAL A 609 21.22 -8.93 -2.34
N GLN A 610 21.75 -8.80 -1.12
CA GLN A 610 21.64 -7.55 -0.35
C GLN A 610 22.05 -6.33 -1.18
N GLY A 611 21.35 -5.21 -1.00
CA GLY A 611 21.62 -3.95 -1.70
C GLY A 611 20.97 -3.82 -3.08
N SER A 612 20.35 -4.86 -3.63
CA SER A 612 19.78 -4.83 -5.00
C SER A 612 18.72 -3.76 -5.20
N VAL A 613 17.88 -3.53 -4.21
CA VAL A 613 16.79 -2.53 -4.26
C VAL A 613 17.33 -1.09 -4.28
N LEU A 614 18.58 -0.86 -3.87
CA LEU A 614 19.23 0.44 -4.01
C LEU A 614 19.31 0.87 -5.47
N MET A 615 19.69 -0.03 -6.40
CA MET A 615 19.85 0.30 -7.82
C MET A 615 18.51 0.58 -8.52
N SER A 616 17.39 0.13 -7.97
CA SER A 616 16.06 0.44 -8.53
C SER A 616 15.38 1.59 -7.77
N GLU A 617 15.01 1.39 -6.53
CA GLU A 617 14.17 2.33 -5.78
C GLU A 617 14.92 3.59 -5.34
N THR A 618 16.09 3.42 -4.72
CA THR A 618 16.87 4.59 -4.26
C THR A 618 17.31 5.45 -5.46
N MET A 619 17.68 4.82 -6.56
CA MET A 619 18.09 5.58 -7.74
C MET A 619 16.92 6.27 -8.43
N SER A 620 15.74 5.68 -8.46
CA SER A 620 14.52 6.33 -8.95
C SER A 620 14.10 7.50 -8.06
N GLN A 621 14.23 7.35 -6.74
CA GLN A 621 14.01 8.45 -5.78
C GLN A 621 14.96 9.62 -6.03
N TYR A 622 16.27 9.36 -6.10
CA TYR A 622 17.27 10.39 -6.40
C TYR A 622 16.96 11.12 -7.71
N SER A 623 16.66 10.35 -8.74
CA SER A 623 16.37 10.88 -10.07
C SER A 623 15.15 11.80 -10.04
N ALA A 624 14.06 11.40 -9.39
CA ALA A 624 12.86 12.23 -9.21
C ALA A 624 13.14 13.49 -8.38
N LEU A 625 13.95 13.39 -7.32
CA LEU A 625 14.35 14.55 -6.51
C LEU A 625 15.11 15.59 -7.32
N MET A 626 15.98 15.17 -8.24
CA MET A 626 16.71 16.09 -9.10
C MET A 626 15.78 16.80 -10.10
N VAL A 627 14.77 16.08 -10.62
CA VAL A 627 13.72 16.68 -11.46
C VAL A 627 12.87 17.68 -10.66
N MET A 628 12.52 17.35 -9.44
CA MET A 628 11.81 18.24 -8.51
C MET A 628 12.64 19.50 -8.21
N GLN A 629 13.94 19.34 -7.94
CA GLN A 629 14.82 20.47 -7.67
C GLN A 629 14.93 21.42 -8.86
N GLN A 630 14.98 20.87 -10.08
CA GLN A 630 15.02 21.71 -11.30
C GLN A 630 13.72 22.49 -11.53
N GLU A 631 12.58 21.90 -11.21
CA GLU A 631 11.27 22.52 -11.42
C GLU A 631 10.91 23.50 -10.30
N TYR A 632 11.17 23.16 -9.03
CA TYR A 632 10.70 23.90 -7.84
C TYR A 632 11.83 24.59 -7.06
N GLY A 633 13.08 24.33 -7.40
CA GLY A 633 14.24 24.91 -6.73
C GLY A 633 14.67 24.21 -5.43
N LYS A 634 15.87 24.53 -4.96
CA LYS A 634 16.47 23.91 -3.76
C LYS A 634 15.67 24.13 -2.46
N GLU A 635 15.00 25.28 -2.32
CA GLU A 635 14.23 25.59 -1.12
C GLU A 635 13.05 24.62 -0.92
N ALA A 636 12.40 24.19 -2.00
CA ALA A 636 11.32 23.19 -1.94
C ALA A 636 11.80 21.82 -1.44
N MET A 637 13.07 21.48 -1.68
CA MET A 637 13.64 20.20 -1.29
C MET A 637 13.77 20.03 0.22
N LYS A 638 13.91 21.13 0.98
CA LYS A 638 14.03 21.08 2.46
C LYS A 638 12.84 20.38 3.12
N LYS A 639 11.64 20.71 2.67
CA LYS A 639 10.41 20.09 3.20
C LYS A 639 10.36 18.61 2.84
N PHE A 640 10.70 18.27 1.62
CA PHE A 640 10.73 16.89 1.15
C PHE A 640 11.74 16.06 1.94
N LEU A 641 12.98 16.51 2.09
CA LEU A 641 14.02 15.82 2.84
C LEU A 641 13.66 15.66 4.31
N LYS A 642 13.03 16.69 4.91
CA LYS A 642 12.54 16.59 6.30
C LYS A 642 11.44 15.52 6.43
N TYR A 643 10.53 15.43 5.47
CA TYR A 643 9.51 14.39 5.44
C TYR A 643 10.14 12.99 5.33
N GLU A 644 11.11 12.81 4.43
CA GLU A 644 11.81 11.54 4.25
C GLU A 644 12.58 11.13 5.51
N MET A 645 13.21 12.09 6.20
CA MET A 645 13.91 11.85 7.46
C MET A 645 12.95 11.39 8.57
N ASP A 646 11.80 12.05 8.72
CA ASP A 646 10.80 11.67 9.73
C ASP A 646 10.27 10.25 9.46
N ARG A 647 10.05 9.89 8.20
CA ARG A 647 9.61 8.55 7.78
C ARG A 647 10.68 7.49 8.02
N TYR A 648 11.94 7.81 7.72
CA TYR A 648 13.05 6.91 8.05
C TYR A 648 13.11 6.62 9.54
N LEU A 649 13.10 7.68 10.38
CA LEU A 649 13.19 7.53 11.83
C LEU A 649 11.98 6.75 12.40
N LEU A 650 10.78 6.98 11.87
CA LEU A 650 9.58 6.22 12.26
C LEU A 650 9.68 4.74 11.85
N GLY A 651 10.12 4.46 10.63
CA GLY A 651 10.31 3.10 10.13
C GLY A 651 11.35 2.33 10.93
N ARG A 652 12.44 3.03 11.32
CA ARG A 652 13.50 2.49 12.16
C ARG A 652 13.01 2.01 13.52
N VAL A 653 12.05 2.72 14.15
CA VAL A 653 11.46 2.30 15.43
C VAL A 653 10.64 1.02 15.29
N SER A 654 10.05 0.79 14.13
CA SER A 654 9.20 -0.37 13.83
C SER A 654 9.97 -1.59 13.28
N GLU A 655 11.29 -1.48 13.10
CA GLU A 655 12.11 -2.55 12.54
C GLU A 655 12.21 -3.73 13.52
N TRP A 656 12.01 -4.95 13.00
CA TRP A 656 12.03 -6.18 13.79
C TRP A 656 13.06 -7.23 13.31
N ARG A 657 13.53 -7.10 12.05
CA ARG A 657 14.53 -8.00 11.45
C ARG A 657 15.97 -7.53 11.67
N GLY A 658 16.13 -6.27 12.00
CA GLY A 658 17.41 -5.60 12.09
C GLY A 658 17.66 -4.66 10.91
N GLU A 659 17.95 -3.39 11.25
CA GLU A 659 18.30 -2.36 10.29
C GLU A 659 19.57 -2.73 9.52
N GLN A 660 19.60 -2.44 8.22
CA GLN A 660 20.78 -2.59 7.40
C GLN A 660 21.35 -1.23 6.98
N PRO A 661 22.67 -1.11 6.78
CA PRO A 661 23.22 0.01 6.02
C PRO A 661 22.59 0.08 4.63
N LEU A 662 22.53 1.26 4.02
CA LEU A 662 21.91 1.45 2.71
C LEU A 662 22.49 0.51 1.64
N MET A 663 23.81 0.32 1.65
CA MET A 663 24.50 -0.58 0.70
C MET A 663 24.07 -2.06 0.83
N LEU A 664 23.56 -2.47 2.00
CA LEU A 664 23.14 -3.84 2.28
C LEU A 664 21.62 -3.98 2.50
N VAL A 665 20.84 -3.01 2.05
CA VAL A 665 19.40 -3.00 2.25
C VAL A 665 18.71 -4.24 1.69
N GLU A 666 17.73 -4.79 2.45
CA GLU A 666 16.98 -6.00 2.11
C GLU A 666 15.51 -5.67 1.94
N ASN A 667 15.04 -5.04 0.96
CA ASN A 667 13.62 -4.67 0.75
C ASN A 667 12.96 -3.98 1.97
N GLN A 668 13.73 -3.17 2.71
CA GLN A 668 13.26 -2.35 3.83
C GLN A 668 12.89 -0.97 3.31
N GLN A 669 11.58 -0.71 3.13
CA GLN A 669 11.09 0.51 2.47
C GLN A 669 11.62 1.80 3.09
N TYR A 670 11.66 1.88 4.42
CA TYR A 670 12.16 3.06 5.12
C TYR A 670 13.67 3.33 4.88
N ILE A 671 14.43 2.30 4.45
CA ILE A 671 15.84 2.44 4.08
C ILE A 671 15.96 2.85 2.61
N HIS A 672 15.48 2.03 1.69
CA HIS A 672 15.73 2.29 0.25
C HIS A 672 14.97 3.51 -0.28
N TYR A 673 13.77 3.81 0.18
CA TYR A 673 13.07 5.05 -0.18
C TYR A 673 13.53 6.24 0.67
N ASN A 674 13.27 6.19 1.99
CA ASN A 674 13.38 7.39 2.82
C ASN A 674 14.83 7.74 3.15
N LYS A 675 15.62 6.82 3.70
CA LYS A 675 17.07 7.04 3.91
C LYS A 675 17.79 7.26 2.58
N GLY A 676 17.48 6.45 1.57
CA GLY A 676 18.10 6.54 0.25
C GLY A 676 17.95 7.91 -0.41
N SER A 677 16.76 8.52 -0.31
CA SER A 677 16.50 9.89 -0.78
C SER A 677 17.45 10.90 -0.17
N ILE A 678 17.60 10.87 1.17
CA ILE A 678 18.46 11.81 1.91
C ILE A 678 19.92 11.57 1.53
N VAL A 679 20.37 10.32 1.55
CA VAL A 679 21.77 9.94 1.27
C VAL A 679 22.19 10.41 -0.12
N MET A 680 21.42 10.11 -1.15
CA MET A 680 21.79 10.46 -2.51
C MET A 680 21.72 11.97 -2.75
N TYR A 681 20.71 12.64 -2.17
CA TYR A 681 20.58 14.08 -2.29
C TYR A 681 21.71 14.82 -1.54
N ALA A 682 22.05 14.38 -0.34
CA ALA A 682 23.17 14.92 0.42
C ALA A 682 24.50 14.73 -0.34
N LEU A 683 24.73 13.56 -0.87
CA LEU A 683 25.96 13.28 -1.59
C LEU A 683 26.13 14.19 -2.81
N GLN A 684 25.06 14.41 -3.62
CA GLN A 684 25.15 15.34 -4.75
C GLN A 684 25.41 16.79 -4.31
N ASP A 685 24.89 17.22 -3.16
CA ASP A 685 25.11 18.55 -2.63
C ASP A 685 26.56 18.76 -2.14
N TYR A 686 27.18 17.70 -1.57
CA TYR A 686 28.57 17.74 -1.10
C TYR A 686 29.60 17.59 -2.21
N ILE A 687 29.45 16.64 -3.13
CA ILE A 687 30.46 16.35 -4.15
C ILE A 687 30.19 17.02 -5.50
N GLY A 688 28.97 17.56 -5.67
CA GLY A 688 28.51 18.22 -6.89
C GLY A 688 27.72 17.29 -7.84
N GLU A 689 26.61 17.78 -8.37
CA GLU A 689 25.69 17.05 -9.24
C GLU A 689 26.37 16.45 -10.47
N GLN A 690 27.20 17.22 -11.17
CA GLN A 690 27.89 16.73 -12.39
C GLN A 690 28.80 15.55 -12.10
N ARG A 691 29.51 15.60 -10.98
CA ARG A 691 30.45 14.53 -10.59
C ARG A 691 29.70 13.25 -10.22
N LEU A 692 28.66 13.39 -9.42
CA LEU A 692 27.83 12.25 -9.02
C LEU A 692 27.10 11.65 -10.24
N ASN A 693 26.44 12.44 -11.05
CA ASN A 693 25.75 11.97 -12.26
C ASN A 693 26.70 11.34 -13.28
N GLY A 694 27.94 11.83 -13.37
CA GLY A 694 29.00 11.21 -14.19
C GLY A 694 29.36 9.80 -13.74
N ALA A 695 29.48 9.56 -12.43
CA ALA A 695 29.72 8.21 -11.89
C ALA A 695 28.54 7.28 -12.12
N ILE A 696 27.33 7.80 -11.87
CA ILE A 696 26.06 7.07 -12.11
C ILE A 696 25.93 6.67 -13.58
N ARG A 697 26.24 7.58 -14.50
CA ARG A 697 26.24 7.29 -15.93
C ARG A 697 27.26 6.23 -16.32
N ALA A 698 28.48 6.32 -15.82
CA ALA A 698 29.55 5.33 -16.08
C ALA A 698 29.15 3.94 -15.57
N TYR A 699 28.53 3.88 -14.38
CA TYR A 699 27.98 2.64 -13.84
C TYR A 699 26.88 2.06 -14.75
N LEU A 700 25.92 2.89 -15.19
CA LEU A 700 24.83 2.46 -16.07
C LEU A 700 25.37 1.98 -17.43
N GLU A 701 26.33 2.69 -18.04
CA GLU A 701 26.94 2.30 -19.32
C GLU A 701 27.64 0.95 -19.23
N LYS A 702 28.23 0.61 -18.07
CA LYS A 702 28.87 -0.68 -17.81
C LYS A 702 27.85 -1.82 -17.63
N THR A 703 26.71 -1.54 -16.99
CA THR A 703 25.81 -2.59 -16.45
C THR A 703 24.47 -2.70 -17.17
N ARG A 704 24.11 -1.74 -18.04
CA ARG A 704 22.82 -1.76 -18.73
C ARG A 704 22.65 -3.00 -19.61
N PHE A 705 21.45 -3.58 -19.54
CA PHE A 705 21.04 -4.77 -20.30
C PHE A 705 21.96 -5.98 -20.13
N SER A 706 22.79 -6.00 -19.08
CA SER A 706 23.65 -7.13 -18.77
C SER A 706 22.82 -8.33 -18.31
N GLY A 707 23.31 -9.53 -18.68
CA GLY A 707 22.84 -10.78 -18.12
C GLY A 707 23.65 -11.19 -16.89
N PRO A 708 23.42 -12.42 -16.38
CA PRO A 708 24.16 -12.92 -15.22
C PRO A 708 25.67 -13.05 -15.50
N PRO A 709 26.56 -12.81 -14.51
CA PRO A 709 26.22 -12.34 -13.18
C PRO A 709 25.72 -10.89 -13.18
N TYR A 710 24.60 -10.67 -12.48
CA TYR A 710 24.03 -9.34 -12.37
C TYR A 710 24.86 -8.46 -11.44
N THR A 711 24.76 -7.13 -11.60
CA THR A 711 25.45 -6.15 -10.76
C THR A 711 24.94 -6.12 -9.32
N ASN A 712 25.70 -5.54 -8.43
CA ASN A 712 25.37 -5.35 -7.02
C ASN A 712 25.66 -3.92 -6.52
N SER A 713 25.35 -3.64 -5.27
CA SER A 713 25.55 -2.32 -4.67
C SER A 713 27.03 -1.98 -4.41
N ILE A 714 27.93 -2.95 -4.30
CA ILE A 714 29.37 -2.70 -4.21
C ILE A 714 29.84 -2.04 -5.51
N ASP A 715 29.53 -2.64 -6.66
CA ASP A 715 29.87 -2.06 -7.97
C ASP A 715 29.40 -0.60 -8.09
N PHE A 716 28.17 -0.33 -7.62
CA PHE A 716 27.61 1.02 -7.65
C PHE A 716 28.36 1.99 -6.73
N VAL A 717 28.61 1.60 -5.47
CA VAL A 717 29.30 2.43 -4.48
C VAL A 717 30.76 2.67 -4.89
N ASP A 718 31.44 1.70 -5.51
CA ASP A 718 32.80 1.87 -6.03
C ASP A 718 32.90 2.93 -7.12
N HIS A 719 31.90 3.02 -8.00
CA HIS A 719 31.84 4.12 -9.01
C HIS A 719 31.68 5.48 -8.32
N ILE A 720 30.90 5.55 -7.24
CA ILE A 720 30.76 6.78 -6.44
C ILE A 720 32.08 7.12 -5.73
N ARG A 721 32.73 6.15 -5.11
CA ARG A 721 34.02 6.34 -4.43
C ARG A 721 35.09 6.87 -5.38
N ALA A 722 35.17 6.33 -6.58
CA ALA A 722 36.16 6.72 -7.60
C ALA A 722 36.09 8.21 -7.97
N VAL A 723 34.95 8.86 -7.83
CA VAL A 723 34.77 10.30 -8.13
C VAL A 723 34.70 11.19 -6.90
N THR A 724 34.59 10.60 -5.71
CA THR A 724 34.50 11.34 -4.45
C THR A 724 35.90 11.84 -4.03
N PRO A 725 36.10 13.15 -3.74
CA PRO A 725 37.38 13.66 -3.23
C PRO A 725 37.86 12.93 -1.98
N ASP A 726 39.16 12.76 -1.85
CA ASP A 726 39.76 12.06 -0.69
C ASP A 726 39.31 12.62 0.66
N THR A 727 39.17 13.92 0.77
CA THR A 727 38.70 14.61 1.98
C THR A 727 37.24 14.33 2.32
N LEU A 728 36.45 13.77 1.37
CA LEU A 728 35.02 13.48 1.50
C LEU A 728 34.71 11.97 1.45
N GLN A 729 35.74 11.11 1.44
CA GLN A 729 35.53 9.63 1.40
C GLN A 729 34.78 9.10 2.63
N TYR A 730 34.89 9.78 3.77
CA TYR A 730 34.12 9.44 4.96
C TYR A 730 32.61 9.51 4.73
N LEU A 731 32.12 10.41 3.85
CA LEU A 731 30.69 10.51 3.50
C LEU A 731 30.18 9.21 2.87
N VAL A 732 30.94 8.60 1.98
CA VAL A 732 30.54 7.32 1.36
C VAL A 732 30.41 6.24 2.42
N THR A 733 31.38 6.17 3.35
CA THR A 733 31.32 5.22 4.47
C THR A 733 30.12 5.47 5.39
N ASP A 734 29.90 6.71 5.81
CA ASP A 734 28.83 7.04 6.75
C ASP A 734 27.42 6.96 6.14
N LEU A 735 27.28 7.26 4.86
CA LEU A 735 26.01 7.27 4.16
C LEU A 735 25.58 5.88 3.65
N PHE A 736 26.53 5.07 3.15
CA PHE A 736 26.19 3.79 2.49
C PHE A 736 26.55 2.57 3.34
N GLU A 737 27.70 2.58 4.07
CA GLU A 737 28.24 1.39 4.71
C GLU A 737 27.92 1.30 6.20
N LYS A 738 27.48 2.40 6.81
CA LYS A 738 27.11 2.48 8.22
C LYS A 738 25.70 2.99 8.43
N ILE A 739 25.18 2.71 9.62
CA ILE A 739 23.94 3.32 10.11
C ILE A 739 24.37 4.53 10.96
N THR A 740 24.50 5.68 10.31
CA THR A 740 24.99 6.92 10.93
C THR A 740 23.83 7.83 11.27
N ILE A 741 23.82 8.30 12.52
CA ILE A 741 22.81 9.21 13.09
C ILE A 741 23.52 10.40 13.71
N HIS A 742 23.00 11.59 13.47
CA HIS A 742 23.49 12.82 14.08
C HIS A 742 22.50 13.33 15.15
N GLU A 743 23.02 14.14 16.05
CA GLU A 743 22.26 15.00 16.94
C GLU A 743 22.89 16.38 16.84
N ASN A 744 22.40 17.20 15.93
CA ASN A 744 22.83 18.58 15.78
C ASN A 744 21.91 19.48 16.59
N TYR A 745 22.43 20.59 17.13
CA TYR A 745 21.62 21.51 17.92
C TYR A 745 22.22 22.92 17.96
N VAL A 746 21.35 23.89 18.21
CA VAL A 746 21.78 25.24 18.58
C VAL A 746 21.99 25.26 20.09
N LYS A 747 23.23 25.61 20.53
CA LYS A 747 23.56 25.75 21.95
C LYS A 747 23.27 27.14 22.47
N ALA A 748 23.66 28.16 21.72
CA ALA A 748 23.45 29.58 22.07
C ALA A 748 23.22 30.41 20.81
N LEU A 749 22.38 31.41 20.91
CA LEU A 749 22.05 32.34 19.83
C LEU A 749 21.81 33.74 20.39
N ASP A 750 22.71 34.68 20.05
CA ASP A 750 22.64 36.07 20.48
C ASP A 750 22.67 37.04 19.31
N THR A 751 22.06 38.19 19.46
CA THR A 751 22.11 39.29 18.50
C THR A 751 22.21 40.65 19.20
N THR A 752 23.06 41.49 18.66
CA THR A 752 23.27 42.87 19.13
C THR A 752 23.19 43.81 17.97
N ARG A 753 22.36 44.87 18.09
CA ARG A 753 22.30 45.95 17.09
C ARG A 753 23.51 46.87 17.30
N LEU A 754 24.27 47.07 16.26
CA LEU A 754 25.45 47.96 16.25
C LEU A 754 25.04 49.43 16.07
N PRO A 755 25.92 50.34 16.43
CA PRO A 755 25.66 51.78 16.29
C PRO A 755 25.36 52.25 14.83
N ASP A 756 25.91 51.53 13.84
CA ASP A 756 25.73 51.80 12.42
C ASP A 756 24.41 51.14 11.85
N GLY A 757 23.58 50.59 12.74
CA GLY A 757 22.30 50.02 12.37
C GLY A 757 22.35 48.56 11.93
N ARG A 758 23.54 47.98 11.74
CA ARG A 758 23.73 46.53 11.43
C ARG A 758 23.48 45.65 12.66
N TYR A 759 23.44 44.37 12.45
CA TYR A 759 23.25 43.37 13.51
C TYR A 759 24.46 42.43 13.58
N ARG A 760 25.10 42.35 14.77
CA ARG A 760 26.04 41.29 15.06
C ARG A 760 25.22 40.08 15.54
N VAL A 761 25.48 38.91 14.94
CA VAL A 761 24.87 37.64 15.29
C VAL A 761 25.97 36.70 15.77
N THR A 762 25.83 36.13 16.95
CA THR A 762 26.71 35.08 17.49
C THR A 762 25.88 33.79 17.60
N LEU A 763 26.28 32.77 16.86
CA LEU A 763 25.65 31.44 16.85
C LEU A 763 26.65 30.41 17.38
N THR A 764 26.31 29.69 18.45
CA THR A 764 27.04 28.51 18.91
C THR A 764 26.21 27.27 18.60
N VAL A 765 26.78 26.36 17.81
CA VAL A 765 26.14 25.07 17.46
C VAL A 765 26.90 23.92 18.09
N GLY A 766 26.17 22.82 18.31
CA GLY A 766 26.74 21.56 18.75
C GLY A 766 26.36 20.42 17.80
N SER A 767 27.16 19.38 17.77
CA SER A 767 26.94 18.16 17.00
C SER A 767 27.49 16.95 17.76
N ALA A 768 26.75 15.85 17.72
CA ALA A 768 27.19 14.53 18.10
C ALA A 768 26.88 13.53 17.00
N LYS A 769 27.78 12.59 16.76
CA LYS A 769 27.63 11.53 15.77
C LYS A 769 27.58 10.17 16.44
N PHE A 770 26.71 9.29 15.93
CA PHE A 770 26.54 7.94 16.43
C PHE A 770 26.53 6.96 15.27
N HIS A 771 27.13 5.78 15.48
CA HIS A 771 26.95 4.63 14.63
C HIS A 771 26.07 3.63 15.37
N ALA A 772 25.01 3.15 14.70
CA ALA A 772 24.14 2.11 15.23
C ALA A 772 24.50 0.75 14.65
N ASP A 773 24.30 -0.32 15.43
CA ASP A 773 24.29 -1.67 14.94
C ASP A 773 22.90 -2.03 14.35
N SER A 774 22.76 -3.22 13.79
CA SER A 774 21.51 -3.69 13.19
C SER A 774 20.33 -3.75 14.17
N LEU A 775 20.62 -3.82 15.48
CA LEU A 775 19.60 -3.85 16.54
C LEU A 775 19.28 -2.44 17.05
N GLY A 776 19.84 -1.41 16.42
CA GLY A 776 19.63 -0.02 16.79
C GLY A 776 20.40 0.43 18.03
N LYS A 777 21.35 -0.37 18.56
CA LYS A 777 22.22 0.04 19.63
C LYS A 777 23.26 1.01 19.10
N GLU A 778 23.28 2.22 19.63
CA GLU A 778 24.19 3.28 19.21
C GLU A 778 25.51 3.26 19.99
N SER A 779 26.59 3.62 19.29
CA SER A 779 27.89 3.93 19.87
C SER A 779 28.30 5.31 19.39
N LYS A 780 28.95 6.09 20.28
CA LYS A 780 29.43 7.42 19.93
C LYS A 780 30.57 7.32 18.92
N ALA A 781 30.50 8.15 17.89
CA ALA A 781 31.51 8.27 16.84
C ALA A 781 32.16 9.64 16.91
N GLU A 782 33.32 9.78 16.28
CA GLU A 782 34.02 11.05 16.18
C GLU A 782 33.26 12.03 15.28
N VAL A 783 33.14 13.28 15.73
CA VAL A 783 32.54 14.34 14.92
C VAL A 783 33.63 14.92 14.03
N ALA A 784 33.53 14.61 12.75
CA ALA A 784 34.43 15.13 11.71
C ALA A 784 33.63 15.22 10.43
N ASP A 785 32.74 16.19 10.37
CA ASP A 785 31.72 16.28 9.33
C ASP A 785 31.65 17.68 8.70
N LEU A 786 31.39 17.72 7.41
CA LEU A 786 31.08 18.94 6.71
C LEU A 786 29.57 19.25 6.91
N VAL A 787 29.26 20.43 7.46
CA VAL A 787 27.88 20.78 7.78
C VAL A 787 27.58 22.25 7.47
N ASP A 788 26.35 22.59 7.11
CA ASP A 788 25.94 23.95 6.86
C ASP A 788 25.43 24.62 8.14
N VAL A 789 25.80 25.89 8.34
CA VAL A 789 25.22 26.79 9.35
C VAL A 789 24.63 28.00 8.65
N ALA A 790 23.50 28.52 9.15
CA ALA A 790 22.83 29.63 8.49
C ALA A 790 22.09 30.55 9.48
N VAL A 791 21.96 31.82 9.08
CA VAL A 791 21.14 32.83 9.74
C VAL A 791 20.02 33.24 8.80
N PHE A 792 18.81 33.31 9.33
CA PHE A 792 17.59 33.62 8.59
C PHE A 792 16.95 34.91 9.06
N GLY A 793 16.38 35.63 8.12
CA GLY A 793 15.42 36.70 8.32
C GLY A 793 14.03 36.36 7.82
N THR A 794 13.13 37.35 7.85
CA THR A 794 11.80 37.21 7.29
C THR A 794 11.52 38.33 6.30
N ARG A 795 10.82 38.04 5.22
CA ARG A 795 10.34 39.00 4.24
C ARG A 795 8.88 38.74 3.91
N MET A 796 8.14 39.82 3.63
CA MET A 796 6.76 39.70 3.17
C MET A 796 6.75 39.44 1.66
N GLU A 797 6.26 38.28 1.24
CA GLU A 797 6.03 37.92 -0.16
C GLU A 797 4.57 37.53 -0.38
N LYS A 798 3.89 38.24 -1.29
CA LYS A 798 2.46 38.01 -1.61
C LYS A 798 1.56 37.99 -0.37
N GLY A 799 1.83 38.87 0.63
CA GLY A 799 1.05 38.96 1.86
C GLY A 799 1.32 37.91 2.91
N LYS A 800 2.29 37.03 2.70
CA LYS A 800 2.74 36.01 3.69
C LYS A 800 4.18 36.31 4.09
N GLU A 801 4.48 36.09 5.39
CA GLU A 801 5.84 36.17 5.90
C GLU A 801 6.62 34.93 5.47
N ARG A 802 7.74 35.15 4.77
CA ARG A 802 8.64 34.09 4.32
C ARG A 802 10.01 34.20 4.94
N GLN A 803 10.56 33.06 5.30
CA GLN A 803 11.94 32.94 5.73
C GLN A 803 12.86 33.14 4.53
N VAL A 804 13.92 33.94 4.73
CA VAL A 804 15.00 34.16 3.76
C VAL A 804 16.35 33.92 4.43
N THR A 805 17.30 33.35 3.71
CA THR A 805 18.67 33.15 4.22
C THR A 805 19.44 34.47 4.12
N LEU A 806 19.89 34.99 5.24
CA LEU A 806 20.69 36.21 5.33
C LEU A 806 22.19 35.94 5.22
N ALA A 807 22.63 34.81 5.79
CA ALA A 807 24.00 34.31 5.71
C ALA A 807 23.99 32.78 5.82
N SER A 808 24.89 32.11 5.11
CA SER A 808 25.15 30.68 5.25
C SER A 808 26.62 30.38 5.02
N GLN A 809 27.12 29.36 5.68
CA GLN A 809 28.49 28.89 5.54
C GLN A 809 28.56 27.38 5.70
N ARG A 810 29.31 26.71 4.82
CA ARG A 810 29.66 25.29 4.99
C ARG A 810 30.92 25.20 5.80
N ILE A 811 30.89 24.46 6.90
CA ILE A 811 31.94 24.37 7.91
C ILE A 811 32.37 22.93 8.10
N TRP A 812 33.64 22.76 8.51
CA TRP A 812 34.13 21.50 9.02
C TRP A 812 33.91 21.44 10.54
N MET A 813 33.09 20.54 11.00
CA MET A 813 32.76 20.32 12.40
C MET A 813 33.67 19.22 12.92
N ASP A 814 34.82 19.64 13.52
CA ASP A 814 35.86 18.77 14.07
C ASP A 814 35.87 18.77 15.62
N LYS A 815 34.94 19.45 16.22
CA LYS A 815 34.73 19.56 17.66
C LYS A 815 33.26 19.45 17.98
N PRO A 816 32.89 18.98 19.18
CA PRO A 816 31.49 18.88 19.61
C PRO A 816 30.71 20.20 19.52
N GLU A 817 31.41 21.34 19.63
CA GLU A 817 30.81 22.68 19.62
C GLU A 817 31.69 23.67 18.88
N LYS A 818 31.06 24.57 18.11
CA LYS A 818 31.70 25.71 17.41
C LYS A 818 30.84 26.95 17.47
N SER A 819 31.48 28.13 17.49
CA SER A 819 30.81 29.44 17.47
C SER A 819 31.18 30.22 16.23
N PHE A 820 30.23 31.00 15.74
CA PHE A 820 30.34 31.80 14.51
C PHE A 820 29.76 33.18 14.74
N ASP A 821 30.36 34.20 14.11
CA ASP A 821 29.91 35.58 14.15
C ASP A 821 29.64 36.11 12.75
N TRP A 822 28.56 36.82 12.60
CA TRP A 822 28.20 37.54 11.35
C TRP A 822 27.81 38.98 11.66
N ILE A 823 28.08 39.89 10.73
CA ILE A 823 27.54 41.24 10.72
C ILE A 823 26.55 41.35 9.55
N LEU A 824 25.30 41.52 9.88
CA LEU A 824 24.18 41.52 8.89
C LEU A 824 23.56 42.90 8.78
N LYS A 825 23.11 43.25 7.55
CA LYS A 825 22.39 44.51 7.31
C LYS A 825 20.91 44.39 7.71
N GLU A 826 20.32 43.23 7.55
CA GLU A 826 18.91 42.95 7.83
C GLU A 826 18.74 42.36 9.21
N LYS A 827 17.58 42.58 9.84
CA LYS A 827 17.28 42.02 11.17
C LYS A 827 17.16 40.49 11.09
N PRO A 828 17.95 39.75 11.87
CA PRO A 828 17.85 38.30 11.90
C PRO A 828 16.60 37.87 12.70
N HIS A 829 16.04 36.72 12.31
CA HIS A 829 14.89 36.09 12.97
C HIS A 829 15.27 34.80 13.69
N SER A 830 16.07 33.96 13.04
CA SER A 830 16.51 32.67 13.56
C SER A 830 17.87 32.29 12.98
N ALA A 831 18.53 31.28 13.60
CA ALA A 831 19.74 30.68 13.04
C ALA A 831 19.80 29.18 13.38
N GLY A 832 20.61 28.42 12.66
CA GLY A 832 20.71 26.99 12.89
C GLY A 832 21.84 26.27 12.16
N ILE A 833 21.91 24.97 12.42
CA ILE A 833 22.83 23.99 11.83
C ILE A 833 22.03 23.01 10.97
N ASP A 834 22.63 22.52 9.89
CA ASP A 834 22.01 21.62 8.88
C ASP A 834 20.60 22.08 8.44
N PRO A 835 20.44 23.30 7.97
CA PRO A 835 19.13 23.85 7.60
C PRO A 835 18.50 23.21 6.37
N ASN A 836 19.26 22.42 5.63
CA ASN A 836 18.85 21.74 4.41
C ASN A 836 18.50 20.26 4.66
N HIS A 837 18.63 19.76 5.91
CA HIS A 837 18.38 18.36 6.28
C HIS A 837 19.19 17.35 5.45
N LEU A 838 20.48 17.63 5.27
CA LEU A 838 21.40 16.76 4.54
C LEU A 838 21.95 15.62 5.40
N LEU A 839 21.95 15.79 6.72
CA LEU A 839 22.38 14.78 7.68
C LEU A 839 21.16 14.13 8.34
N ILE A 840 21.24 12.83 8.59
CA ILE A 840 20.19 12.11 9.31
C ILE A 840 20.29 12.46 10.79
N ASP A 841 19.37 13.31 11.23
CA ASP A 841 19.33 13.86 12.57
C ASP A 841 18.13 13.30 13.36
N ARG A 842 18.40 12.76 14.57
CA ARG A 842 17.33 12.17 15.39
C ARG A 842 16.31 13.21 15.90
N ASN A 843 16.70 14.49 15.97
CA ASN A 843 15.81 15.57 16.42
C ASN A 843 16.06 16.91 15.69
N ALA A 844 15.74 16.97 14.42
CA ALA A 844 15.94 18.18 13.63
C ALA A 844 15.18 19.44 14.12
N LYS A 845 14.34 19.34 15.17
CA LYS A 845 13.64 20.49 15.75
C LYS A 845 14.57 21.41 16.55
N ASN A 846 15.64 20.89 17.15
CA ASN A 846 16.62 21.65 17.91
C ASN A 846 17.79 22.17 17.05
N ASN A 847 17.82 21.84 15.74
CA ASN A 847 18.79 22.35 14.78
C ASN A 847 18.66 23.85 14.52
N LYS A 848 17.54 24.46 14.91
CA LYS A 848 17.21 25.86 14.66
C LYS A 848 16.65 26.50 15.93
N ALA A 849 17.09 27.74 16.22
CA ALA A 849 16.55 28.54 17.30
C ALA A 849 16.12 29.92 16.80
N ARG A 850 15.14 30.55 17.46
CA ARG A 850 14.75 31.92 17.23
C ARG A 850 15.47 32.83 18.20
N PHE A 851 15.75 34.06 17.75
CA PHE A 851 16.31 35.05 18.64
C PHE A 851 15.32 35.43 19.75
N GLY A 852 15.82 35.44 21.00
CA GLY A 852 15.01 35.67 22.19
C GLY A 852 14.40 34.42 22.83
N GLU A 853 14.52 33.27 22.19
CA GLU A 853 14.14 31.96 22.76
C GLU A 853 15.39 31.26 23.33
N LYS A 854 15.21 30.52 24.43
CA LYS A 854 16.29 29.70 24.99
C LYS A 854 16.42 28.42 24.18
N PRO A 855 17.59 28.17 23.54
CA PRO A 855 17.77 26.90 22.79
C PRO A 855 17.66 25.68 23.68
N VAL A 856 17.18 24.58 23.12
CA VAL A 856 17.07 23.28 23.79
C VAL A 856 18.31 22.46 23.50
N VAL A 857 19.16 22.28 24.50
CA VAL A 857 20.35 21.44 24.41
C VAL A 857 19.96 19.99 24.72
N PRO A 858 20.22 19.03 23.82
CA PRO A 858 19.82 17.65 23.99
C PRO A 858 20.72 16.88 24.95
N ASP A 859 20.24 15.72 25.42
CA ASP A 859 21.08 14.72 26.07
C ASP A 859 21.85 13.91 25.01
N LEU A 860 23.19 14.08 25.00
CA LEU A 860 24.07 13.47 23.99
C LEU A 860 24.46 12.00 24.31
N LYS A 861 23.60 11.26 25.00
CA LYS A 861 23.82 9.84 25.24
C LYS A 861 23.49 8.99 23.99
N PRO A 862 24.27 7.89 23.80
CA PRO A 862 23.91 6.87 22.84
C PRO A 862 22.50 6.38 23.11
N GLY A 863 21.69 6.28 22.04
CA GLY A 863 20.34 5.74 22.07
C GLY A 863 20.33 4.22 21.89
N GLY A 864 19.14 3.67 21.89
CA GLY A 864 18.87 2.29 21.49
C GLY A 864 17.44 2.19 20.96
N ASN A 865 17.14 1.17 20.19
CA ASN A 865 15.76 0.88 19.81
C ASN A 865 15.11 0.00 20.90
N PRO A 866 14.24 0.58 21.79
CA PRO A 866 13.65 -0.18 22.90
C PRO A 866 12.83 -1.39 22.44
N MET A 867 12.21 -1.31 21.25
CA MET A 867 11.38 -2.37 20.70
C MET A 867 12.22 -3.57 20.24
N MET A 868 13.36 -3.32 19.62
CA MET A 868 14.31 -4.34 19.22
C MET A 868 14.98 -5.03 20.42
N MET A 869 15.31 -4.26 21.48
CA MET A 869 15.87 -4.81 22.72
C MET A 869 14.86 -5.71 23.46
N LEU A 870 13.55 -5.35 23.42
CA LEU A 870 12.50 -6.17 24.01
C LEU A 870 12.22 -7.46 23.23
N LEU A 871 12.39 -7.45 21.91
CA LEU A 871 12.21 -8.63 21.06
C LEU A 871 13.34 -9.65 21.25
N LYS A 872 14.58 -9.18 21.39
CA LYS A 872 15.75 -10.04 21.63
C LYS A 872 15.70 -10.71 23.00
N GLY A 873 15.23 -10.03 24.05
CA GLY A 873 15.06 -10.61 25.39
C GLY A 873 13.91 -11.61 25.50
N LYS A 874 13.13 -11.82 24.44
CA LYS A 874 12.10 -12.85 24.35
C LYS A 874 12.50 -14.04 23.46
N GLU A 875 13.60 -13.91 22.71
CA GLU A 875 14.17 -15.00 21.89
C GLU A 875 15.28 -15.78 22.61
N GLU A 876 15.89 -15.20 23.66
CA GLU A 876 16.74 -15.90 24.65
C GLU A 876 15.87 -16.54 25.75
#